data_0c81eef4c9023cca95f487b12f3cfee4
#
_entry.id   0c81eef4c9023cca95f487b12f3cfee4
#
_cell.length_a   1.000
_cell.length_b   1.000
_cell.length_c   1.000
_cell.angle_alpha   90.00
_cell.angle_beta   90.00
_cell.angle_gamma   90.00
#
_symmetry.space_group_name_H-M   'P 1'
#
loop_
_entity.id
_entity.type
_entity.pdbx_description
1 polymer ?
#
loop_
_entity_poly.entity_id
_entity_poly.type
_entity_poly.pdbx_seq_one_letter_code
_entity_poly.pdbx_strand_id
1 'polypeptide(L)'
;MSRRNTSLLPARTTGRRLGAALATVLALTAGGAGLTVPAVAAPATGAVPAVPGDRTAPAFPKGEDIAGATASGYLTWEKNGATKSWLPAGGGTATQWPWSAAVQATGVGDLVATCLGSTARITDMASGSTVYAYDLGPSVNGVRYAGAAGTSLFTTATGDAGGTTLRIHTKGQSPRTVTGLFPQDAAGVKVTPGTATEALVGYTTGTDADTRYFFGLVDLATGVMEETYEVSKAAATKSNVAVSATHVAWTQYNGTDDATVTVVERATGKAQNIHVGKVWPPAVELAFQGDWLTYGNRGGLTSIFAYSSNALTAYNLKTGATRKLLDHLTSAATAPDGTLFVRGGTVAEGEGLYRIVPGQDGAPAVALVASTGEPTRITLTGHSVPATVDLDRNGGKASLQWQLSRGNAEVTVTLRHTRTGQTRTATFTDPGATVRFDWEGGLGSMPQGAAYNGDYTWTLVAKPLNGIGPDLTSTGSFTVVRTVKPHDFDDNGAPNVLARDTAGRLWSSDTYHDPYNPGQLSGHGTKLIGSGWGIYNQLETVGDVGGAAHADLVARDGSGVLWLYLGRGDGAFASRVKIGGGWQTYDKITGGADYTGDGKADLLATDTSGVLWLYKGTGQYKAPFARRVKIGGGWNTYAEITAVGDVGGAASGDLVARDRDGVLWLYLGRGDGTFAARTRIGGGWNAYSHLVGIGDANRDGRADLLAYDVTHNRAYFYSGTGDWRAPFASRLPSVSPDRVGPGDSYALNHIA
;
A
#
# COMPACT_ATOMS: atom_id res chain seq x y z
N MET A 1 12.07 -57.54 5.02
CA MET A 1 11.04 -58.60 5.06
C MET A 1 9.72 -57.89 4.92
N SER A 2 9.16 -57.89 3.74
CA SER A 2 8.19 -58.81 3.17
C SER A 2 6.85 -58.75 3.90
N ARG A 3 5.72 -58.47 3.38
CA ARG A 3 5.01 -58.51 2.09
C ARG A 3 3.63 -57.89 2.35
N ARG A 4 3.05 -57.08 1.48
CA ARG A 4 2.04 -57.45 0.47
C ARG A 4 0.68 -57.87 1.07
N ASN A 5 -0.47 -57.54 0.63
CA ASN A 5 -1.06 -57.08 -0.63
C ASN A 5 -2.54 -56.82 -0.42
N THR A 6 -3.11 -55.98 -1.19
CA THR A 6 -4.05 -55.96 -2.33
C THR A 6 -5.50 -55.72 -1.96
N SER A 7 -6.07 -54.68 -2.48
CA SER A 7 -6.92 -54.47 -3.69
C SER A 7 -8.40 -54.82 -3.48
N LEU A 8 -9.34 -53.96 -3.89
CA LEU A 8 -10.02 -53.91 -5.17
C LEU A 8 -11.19 -52.93 -5.12
N LEU A 9 -11.28 -52.12 -6.14
CA LEU A 9 -12.49 -51.44 -6.62
C LEU A 9 -13.42 -52.45 -7.32
N PRO A 10 -14.70 -52.16 -7.60
CA PRO A 10 -15.13 -51.35 -8.72
C PRO A 10 -16.43 -50.55 -8.50
N ALA A 11 -16.63 -49.40 -9.06
CA ALA A 11 -17.02 -48.94 -10.40
C ALA A 11 -18.54 -48.93 -10.71
N ARG A 12 -18.94 -47.76 -11.23
CA ARG A 12 -20.08 -47.48 -12.18
C ARG A 12 -21.48 -47.26 -11.58
N THR A 13 -22.33 -46.35 -12.04
CA THR A 13 -22.46 -45.51 -13.24
C THR A 13 -23.70 -44.61 -13.13
N THR A 14 -23.74 -43.53 -13.95
CA THR A 14 -24.89 -42.81 -14.52
C THR A 14 -25.72 -41.95 -13.55
N GLY A 15 -25.88 -40.66 -13.72
CA GLY A 15 -26.13 -39.81 -14.89
C GLY A 15 -27.59 -39.38 -14.89
N ARG A 16 -27.89 -38.09 -14.72
CA ARG A 16 -28.91 -37.37 -15.46
C ARG A 16 -29.10 -35.92 -15.00
N ARG A 17 -29.30 -35.14 -16.00
CA ARG A 17 -29.53 -33.70 -16.13
C ARG A 17 -30.91 -33.24 -15.61
N LEU A 18 -31.04 -31.87 -15.56
CA LEU A 18 -32.23 -30.99 -15.51
C LEU A 18 -32.70 -30.69 -14.07
N GLY A 19 -33.09 -29.48 -13.74
CA GLY A 19 -33.58 -28.36 -14.50
C GLY A 19 -33.72 -27.11 -13.62
N ALA A 20 -33.71 -25.97 -14.26
CA ALA A 20 -33.98 -24.65 -13.67
C ALA A 20 -35.43 -24.54 -13.18
N ALA A 21 -35.63 -23.91 -12.04
CA ALA A 21 -36.93 -23.44 -11.58
C ALA A 21 -36.86 -21.95 -11.23
N LEU A 22 -37.49 -21.13 -12.06
CA LEU A 22 -37.90 -19.75 -11.76
C LEU A 22 -38.95 -19.80 -10.63
N ALA A 23 -38.74 -19.04 -9.57
CA ALA A 23 -39.80 -18.72 -8.61
C ALA A 23 -40.14 -17.22 -8.72
N THR A 24 -41.26 -16.94 -9.34
CA THR A 24 -41.94 -15.65 -9.36
C THR A 24 -42.68 -15.49 -8.05
N VAL A 25 -42.41 -14.44 -7.27
CA VAL A 25 -43.20 -14.05 -6.09
C VAL A 25 -43.97 -12.79 -6.41
N LEU A 26 -45.29 -12.94 -6.32
CA LEU A 26 -46.29 -11.88 -6.45
C LEU A 26 -46.25 -10.94 -5.24
N ALA A 27 -46.25 -9.64 -5.49
CA ALA A 27 -46.43 -8.60 -4.48
C ALA A 27 -47.90 -8.35 -4.23
N LEU A 28 -48.29 -8.34 -2.96
CA LEU A 28 -49.57 -7.74 -2.49
C LEU A 28 -49.29 -6.42 -1.77
N THR A 29 -49.88 -5.37 -2.26
CA THR A 29 -49.86 -4.01 -1.72
C THR A 29 -50.84 -3.85 -0.55
N ALA A 30 -50.33 -3.27 0.55
CA ALA A 30 -51.17 -2.56 1.53
C ALA A 30 -50.46 -1.27 1.92
N GLY A 31 -51.15 -0.15 1.76
CA GLY A 31 -50.58 1.18 1.87
C GLY A 31 -50.30 1.64 3.32
N GLY A 32 -49.24 2.40 3.46
CA GLY A 32 -48.91 3.18 4.64
C GLY A 32 -47.86 4.23 4.26
N ALA A 33 -48.22 5.51 4.39
CA ALA A 33 -47.37 6.64 4.10
C ALA A 33 -46.20 6.67 5.08
N GLY A 34 -44.97 6.50 4.54
CA GLY A 34 -43.72 6.62 5.29
C GLY A 34 -42.67 7.30 4.40
N LEU A 35 -42.04 8.29 4.97
CA LEU A 35 -41.02 9.15 4.36
C LEU A 35 -39.95 8.35 3.60
N THR A 36 -39.85 8.59 2.32
CA THR A 36 -38.81 8.00 1.48
C THR A 36 -37.48 8.70 1.73
N VAL A 37 -36.55 7.99 2.36
CA VAL A 37 -35.13 8.32 2.28
C VAL A 37 -34.65 7.80 0.93
N PRO A 38 -33.98 8.59 0.08
CA PRO A 38 -33.47 8.08 -1.19
C PRO A 38 -32.41 6.99 -0.93
N ALA A 39 -32.67 5.80 -1.41
CA ALA A 39 -31.68 4.75 -1.47
C ALA A 39 -30.52 5.24 -2.34
N VAL A 40 -29.35 5.43 -1.75
CA VAL A 40 -28.11 5.59 -2.49
C VAL A 40 -27.87 4.28 -3.24
N ALA A 41 -28.01 4.32 -4.56
CA ALA A 41 -27.68 3.20 -5.42
C ALA A 41 -26.22 2.82 -5.16
N ALA A 42 -25.96 1.54 -4.89
CA ALA A 42 -24.62 0.99 -4.87
C ALA A 42 -23.96 1.36 -6.22
N PRO A 43 -22.72 1.85 -6.24
CA PRO A 43 -22.04 2.10 -7.50
C PRO A 43 -21.95 0.77 -8.24
N ALA A 44 -22.56 0.72 -9.44
CA ALA A 44 -22.36 -0.35 -10.38
C ALA A 44 -20.86 -0.53 -10.52
N THR A 45 -20.38 -1.76 -10.43
CA THR A 45 -19.03 -2.13 -10.84
C THR A 45 -18.88 -1.67 -12.27
N GLY A 46 -18.27 -0.50 -12.46
CA GLY A 46 -18.03 0.07 -13.77
C GLY A 46 -17.16 -0.91 -14.55
N ALA A 47 -17.74 -1.55 -15.54
CA ALA A 47 -16.98 -2.20 -16.57
C ALA A 47 -15.98 -1.16 -17.09
N VAL A 48 -14.68 -1.49 -17.01
CA VAL A 48 -13.61 -0.73 -17.67
C VAL A 48 -14.07 -0.50 -19.11
N PRO A 49 -14.16 0.75 -19.61
CA PRO A 49 -14.51 0.98 -20.99
C PRO A 49 -13.52 0.20 -21.86
N ALA A 50 -14.01 -0.69 -22.69
CA ALA A 50 -13.21 -1.38 -23.70
C ALA A 50 -12.55 -0.28 -24.55
N VAL A 51 -11.22 -0.38 -24.69
CA VAL A 51 -10.41 0.49 -25.56
C VAL A 51 -10.98 0.32 -26.98
N PRO A 52 -11.34 1.41 -27.68
CA PRO A 52 -11.83 1.28 -29.05
C PRO A 52 -10.71 0.84 -29.98
N GLY A 53 -10.91 -0.29 -30.65
CA GLY A 53 -10.16 -0.68 -31.81
C GLY A 53 -9.04 -1.68 -31.58
N ASP A 54 -9.33 -2.88 -31.99
CA ASP A 54 -8.48 -4.02 -32.21
C ASP A 54 -7.40 -3.75 -33.31
N ARG A 55 -6.39 -2.95 -32.93
CA ARG A 55 -5.07 -2.94 -33.54
C ARG A 55 -4.10 -3.14 -32.39
N THR A 56 -3.78 -4.39 -32.11
CA THR A 56 -2.67 -4.71 -31.22
C THR A 56 -1.41 -4.16 -31.86
N ALA A 57 -0.94 -3.00 -31.38
CA ALA A 57 0.37 -2.49 -31.75
C ALA A 57 1.41 -3.59 -31.47
N PRO A 58 2.42 -3.77 -32.34
CA PRO A 58 3.50 -4.71 -32.09
C PRO A 58 4.08 -4.53 -30.69
N ALA A 59 4.60 -5.62 -30.10
CA ALA A 59 5.23 -5.55 -28.78
C ALA A 59 6.56 -4.76 -28.85
N PHE A 60 6.73 -3.81 -27.91
CA PHE A 60 8.01 -3.17 -27.64
C PHE A 60 8.62 -3.79 -26.38
N PRO A 61 9.93 -4.12 -26.37
CA PRO A 61 10.55 -4.73 -25.19
C PRO A 61 10.46 -3.81 -23.96
N LYS A 62 10.04 -4.38 -22.82
CA LYS A 62 9.99 -3.66 -21.55
C LYS A 62 11.41 -3.34 -21.07
N GLY A 63 11.60 -2.13 -20.54
CA GLY A 63 12.89 -1.70 -19.98
C GLY A 63 13.93 -1.26 -21.00
N GLU A 64 13.64 -1.33 -22.31
CA GLU A 64 14.53 -0.84 -23.35
C GLU A 64 14.27 0.65 -23.67
N ASP A 65 15.37 1.37 -23.89
CA ASP A 65 15.40 2.74 -24.38
C ASP A 65 15.85 2.77 -25.85
N ILE A 66 15.48 3.82 -26.58
CA ILE A 66 15.95 4.06 -27.94
C ILE A 66 17.30 4.80 -27.89
N ALA A 67 18.26 4.32 -28.67
CA ALA A 67 19.59 4.91 -28.81
C ALA A 67 19.86 5.55 -30.19
N GLY A 68 19.05 5.20 -31.18
CA GLY A 68 19.15 5.70 -32.53
C GLY A 68 18.04 5.19 -33.42
N ALA A 69 17.83 5.80 -34.57
CA ALA A 69 16.84 5.38 -35.54
C ALA A 69 17.48 5.34 -36.96
N THR A 70 17.03 4.38 -37.76
CA THR A 70 17.39 4.19 -39.18
C THR A 70 16.13 4.30 -40.03
N ALA A 71 16.25 4.17 -41.35
CA ALA A 71 15.11 4.27 -42.26
C ALA A 71 14.09 3.17 -42.01
N SER A 72 14.50 1.94 -41.70
CA SER A 72 13.61 0.79 -41.54
C SER A 72 13.62 0.15 -40.14
N GLY A 73 14.33 0.77 -39.16
CA GLY A 73 14.45 0.22 -37.81
C GLY A 73 14.98 1.19 -36.79
N TYR A 74 15.24 0.70 -35.61
CA TYR A 74 15.72 1.50 -34.49
C TYR A 74 16.71 0.70 -33.62
N LEU A 75 17.67 1.42 -33.04
CA LEU A 75 18.62 0.90 -32.08
C LEU A 75 18.01 1.00 -30.67
N THR A 76 18.11 -0.07 -29.91
CA THR A 76 17.71 -0.09 -28.50
C THR A 76 18.86 -0.55 -27.62
N TRP A 77 18.78 -0.19 -26.35
CA TRP A 77 19.59 -0.75 -25.29
C TRP A 77 18.75 -1.02 -24.04
N GLU A 78 19.03 -2.09 -23.38
CA GLU A 78 18.45 -2.41 -22.09
C GLU A 78 19.15 -1.59 -20.98
N LYS A 79 18.39 -0.93 -20.13
CA LYS A 79 18.91 -0.01 -19.09
C LYS A 79 19.90 -0.65 -18.11
N ASN A 80 19.81 -1.96 -17.89
CA ASN A 80 20.71 -2.77 -17.07
C ASN A 80 21.22 -4.01 -17.81
N GLY A 81 21.15 -4.02 -19.14
CA GLY A 81 21.41 -5.17 -19.96
C GLY A 81 22.85 -5.26 -20.47
N ALA A 82 23.18 -6.44 -20.97
CA ALA A 82 24.50 -6.75 -21.53
C ALA A 82 24.58 -6.50 -23.04
N THR A 83 23.47 -6.12 -23.70
CA THR A 83 23.39 -6.03 -25.17
C THR A 83 22.81 -4.71 -25.64
N LYS A 84 23.16 -4.37 -26.87
CA LYS A 84 22.55 -3.34 -27.71
C LYS A 84 21.94 -4.04 -28.90
N SER A 85 20.77 -3.60 -29.35
CA SER A 85 20.05 -4.28 -30.43
C SER A 85 19.62 -3.30 -31.51
N TRP A 86 19.58 -3.76 -32.75
CA TRP A 86 18.82 -3.13 -33.81
C TRP A 86 17.57 -3.96 -34.11
N LEU A 87 16.42 -3.32 -34.11
CA LEU A 87 15.10 -3.91 -34.30
C LEU A 87 14.48 -3.36 -35.59
N PRO A 88 14.07 -4.21 -36.55
CA PRO A 88 13.29 -3.76 -37.71
C PRO A 88 11.93 -3.20 -37.27
N ALA A 89 11.53 -2.05 -37.78
CA ALA A 89 10.26 -1.42 -37.48
C ALA A 89 9.04 -2.27 -37.93
N GLY A 90 9.20 -3.09 -38.96
CA GLY A 90 8.19 -4.03 -39.44
C GLY A 90 8.13 -5.36 -38.69
N GLY A 91 8.90 -5.54 -37.63
CA GLY A 91 9.07 -6.81 -36.94
C GLY A 91 10.12 -7.69 -37.63
N GLY A 92 10.66 -8.66 -36.91
CA GLY A 92 11.69 -9.57 -37.39
C GLY A 92 12.76 -9.85 -36.34
N THR A 93 13.84 -10.52 -36.78
CA THR A 93 14.94 -10.91 -35.91
C THR A 93 15.82 -9.69 -35.59
N ALA A 94 16.06 -9.45 -34.30
CA ALA A 94 16.96 -8.42 -33.83
C ALA A 94 18.42 -8.78 -34.16
N THR A 95 19.21 -7.77 -34.55
CA THR A 95 20.69 -7.88 -34.60
C THR A 95 21.25 -7.35 -33.29
N GLN A 96 22.10 -8.14 -32.62
CA GLN A 96 22.57 -7.80 -31.26
C GLN A 96 24.10 -7.64 -31.25
N TRP A 97 24.56 -6.76 -30.35
CA TRP A 97 25.95 -6.53 -30.03
C TRP A 97 26.20 -6.53 -28.52
N PRO A 98 27.39 -6.92 -28.07
CA PRO A 98 27.75 -6.83 -26.67
C PRO A 98 27.76 -5.36 -26.20
N TRP A 99 27.51 -5.09 -24.95
CA TRP A 99 27.49 -3.75 -24.35
C TRP A 99 28.79 -2.96 -24.62
N SER A 100 29.94 -3.67 -24.68
CA SER A 100 31.26 -3.08 -24.94
C SER A 100 31.41 -2.51 -26.35
N ALA A 101 30.57 -2.90 -27.31
CA ALA A 101 30.61 -2.33 -28.65
C ALA A 101 30.11 -0.87 -28.65
N ALA A 102 30.81 0.04 -29.30
CA ALA A 102 30.21 1.30 -29.70
C ALA A 102 29.25 1.03 -30.85
N VAL A 103 27.98 1.43 -30.72
CA VAL A 103 26.94 1.23 -31.74
C VAL A 103 26.17 2.53 -31.89
N GLN A 104 26.02 3.01 -33.14
CA GLN A 104 25.26 4.22 -33.45
C GLN A 104 24.64 4.18 -34.83
N ALA A 105 23.45 4.73 -35.03
CA ALA A 105 22.92 5.04 -36.35
C ALA A 105 23.79 6.17 -37.01
N THR A 106 23.97 6.13 -38.30
CA THR A 106 24.83 7.13 -38.99
C THR A 106 24.07 8.33 -39.53
N GLY A 107 22.73 8.34 -39.39
CA GLY A 107 21.83 9.41 -39.86
C GLY A 107 21.46 9.29 -41.35
N VAL A 108 21.86 8.23 -42.07
CA VAL A 108 21.52 8.00 -43.46
C VAL A 108 21.07 6.55 -43.69
N GLY A 109 19.95 6.35 -44.38
CA GLY A 109 19.42 5.05 -44.73
C GLY A 109 19.33 4.10 -43.52
N ASP A 110 19.68 2.84 -43.71
CA ASP A 110 19.71 1.83 -42.64
C ASP A 110 21.14 1.57 -42.13
N LEU A 111 22.01 2.58 -42.22
CA LEU A 111 23.41 2.44 -41.87
C LEU A 111 23.63 2.56 -40.33
N VAL A 112 24.24 1.52 -39.79
CA VAL A 112 24.68 1.46 -38.40
C VAL A 112 26.20 1.32 -38.34
N ALA A 113 26.85 2.20 -37.59
CA ALA A 113 28.26 2.10 -37.29
C ALA A 113 28.48 1.34 -35.98
N THR A 114 29.45 0.43 -36.00
CA THR A 114 29.91 -0.32 -34.83
C THR A 114 31.43 -0.23 -34.69
N CYS A 115 31.91 -0.20 -33.45
CA CYS A 115 33.35 -0.41 -33.17
C CYS A 115 33.48 -1.41 -32.04
N LEU A 116 34.15 -2.52 -32.30
CA LEU A 116 34.46 -3.56 -31.34
C LEU A 116 35.92 -3.97 -31.45
N GLY A 117 36.67 -3.82 -30.37
CA GLY A 117 38.15 -3.98 -30.42
C GLY A 117 38.78 -2.93 -31.32
N SER A 118 39.61 -3.35 -32.28
CA SER A 118 40.29 -2.48 -33.25
C SER A 118 39.49 -2.26 -34.53
N THR A 119 38.33 -2.89 -34.70
CA THR A 119 37.60 -2.80 -35.97
C THR A 119 36.37 -1.90 -35.84
N ALA A 120 36.39 -0.82 -36.63
CA ALA A 120 35.23 0.02 -36.87
C ALA A 120 34.56 -0.35 -38.20
N ARG A 121 33.20 -0.41 -38.22
CA ARG A 121 32.46 -0.90 -39.38
C ARG A 121 31.15 -0.12 -39.56
N ILE A 122 30.76 0.12 -40.79
CA ILE A 122 29.42 0.57 -41.18
C ILE A 122 28.72 -0.61 -41.86
N THR A 123 27.57 -0.98 -41.38
CA THR A 123 26.71 -2.06 -41.90
C THR A 123 25.37 -1.48 -42.32
N ASP A 124 24.89 -1.84 -43.47
CA ASP A 124 23.52 -1.62 -43.92
C ASP A 124 22.61 -2.70 -43.27
N MET A 125 21.79 -2.29 -42.38
CA MET A 125 20.96 -3.20 -41.59
C MET A 125 19.79 -3.81 -42.39
N ALA A 126 19.37 -3.17 -43.46
CA ALA A 126 18.34 -3.73 -44.34
C ALA A 126 18.86 -4.92 -45.17
N SER A 127 20.08 -4.85 -45.65
CA SER A 127 20.72 -5.91 -46.46
C SER A 127 21.64 -6.82 -45.65
N GLY A 128 22.04 -6.42 -44.44
CA GLY A 128 23.05 -7.09 -43.62
C GLY A 128 24.48 -6.93 -44.16
N SER A 129 24.69 -6.13 -45.22
CA SER A 129 26.00 -6.00 -45.90
C SER A 129 26.89 -4.97 -45.22
N THR A 130 28.20 -5.28 -45.15
CA THR A 130 29.18 -4.32 -44.69
C THR A 130 29.48 -3.30 -45.81
N VAL A 131 29.13 -2.04 -45.56
CA VAL A 131 29.36 -0.93 -46.48
C VAL A 131 30.82 -0.52 -46.45
N TYR A 132 31.39 -0.39 -45.23
CA TYR A 132 32.77 0.01 -45.02
C TYR A 132 33.31 -0.59 -43.72
N ALA A 133 34.59 -0.95 -43.71
CA ALA A 133 35.29 -1.36 -42.48
C ALA A 133 36.69 -0.73 -42.46
N TYR A 134 37.11 -0.35 -41.25
CA TYR A 134 38.43 0.25 -41.01
C TYR A 134 39.06 -0.39 -39.76
N ASP A 135 40.31 -0.84 -39.91
CA ASP A 135 41.11 -1.34 -38.82
C ASP A 135 41.90 -0.18 -38.17
N LEU A 136 41.62 0.09 -36.92
CA LEU A 136 42.29 1.12 -36.13
C LEU A 136 43.73 0.74 -35.81
N GLY A 137 44.08 -0.52 -36.00
CA GLY A 137 45.37 -1.08 -35.61
C GLY A 137 45.53 -1.23 -34.08
N PRO A 138 46.73 -1.57 -33.62
CA PRO A 138 47.01 -1.67 -32.20
C PRO A 138 46.81 -0.33 -31.48
N SER A 139 46.30 -0.35 -30.27
CA SER A 139 46.03 0.85 -29.45
C SER A 139 47.26 1.72 -29.18
N VAL A 140 48.45 1.15 -29.33
CA VAL A 140 49.73 1.86 -29.19
C VAL A 140 49.95 2.94 -30.25
N ASN A 141 49.21 2.89 -31.37
CA ASN A 141 49.32 3.88 -32.45
C ASN A 141 48.56 5.19 -32.17
N GLY A 142 47.89 5.31 -31.01
CA GLY A 142 47.12 6.50 -30.60
C GLY A 142 45.88 6.79 -31.43
N VAL A 143 45.50 5.93 -32.37
CA VAL A 143 44.26 6.06 -33.16
C VAL A 143 43.08 5.53 -32.38
N ARG A 144 42.03 6.35 -32.28
CA ARG A 144 40.81 6.00 -31.55
C ARG A 144 39.58 6.26 -32.41
N TYR A 145 38.58 5.39 -32.27
CA TYR A 145 37.27 5.61 -32.86
C TYR A 145 36.57 6.80 -32.18
N ALA A 146 36.14 7.79 -32.98
CA ALA A 146 35.45 8.99 -32.51
C ALA A 146 33.95 8.95 -32.80
N GLY A 147 33.49 8.15 -33.75
CA GLY A 147 32.07 8.04 -34.14
C GLY A 147 31.88 7.87 -35.64
N ALA A 148 30.68 8.07 -36.13
CA ALA A 148 30.31 7.97 -37.53
C ALA A 148 29.19 8.94 -37.91
N ALA A 149 29.18 9.38 -39.17
CA ALA A 149 28.05 10.14 -39.76
C ALA A 149 28.01 9.87 -41.27
N GLY A 150 26.84 9.79 -41.85
CA GLY A 150 26.63 9.43 -43.24
C GLY A 150 27.23 8.07 -43.57
N THR A 151 28.12 8.02 -44.61
CA THR A 151 28.85 6.81 -45.03
C THR A 151 30.27 6.78 -44.48
N SER A 152 30.63 7.65 -43.54
CA SER A 152 31.98 7.88 -43.07
C SER A 152 32.19 7.53 -41.61
N LEU A 153 33.36 6.92 -41.29
CA LEU A 153 33.86 6.71 -39.94
C LEU A 153 34.80 7.87 -39.56
N PHE A 154 34.84 8.17 -38.29
CA PHE A 154 35.75 9.21 -37.75
C PHE A 154 36.70 8.60 -36.74
N THR A 155 37.96 9.02 -36.82
CA THR A 155 38.98 8.66 -35.83
C THR A 155 39.73 9.89 -35.35
N THR A 156 40.22 9.82 -34.11
CA THR A 156 41.20 10.77 -33.59
C THR A 156 42.59 10.12 -33.57
N ALA A 157 43.62 10.92 -33.80
CA ALA A 157 45.02 10.55 -33.60
C ALA A 157 45.75 11.67 -32.86
N THR A 158 46.67 11.31 -31.98
CA THR A 158 47.58 12.28 -31.33
C THR A 158 48.81 12.46 -32.23
N GLY A 159 49.07 13.69 -32.65
CA GLY A 159 50.26 14.03 -33.43
C GLY A 159 51.52 14.08 -32.59
N ASP A 160 52.67 14.06 -33.23
CA ASP A 160 54.01 14.10 -32.58
C ASP A 160 54.23 15.34 -31.70
N ALA A 161 53.53 16.43 -31.98
CA ALA A 161 53.53 17.66 -31.21
C ALA A 161 52.47 17.70 -30.09
N GLY A 162 51.78 16.56 -29.81
CA GLY A 162 50.75 16.44 -28.77
C GLY A 162 49.35 16.94 -29.15
N GLY A 163 49.13 17.45 -30.38
CA GLY A 163 47.84 17.92 -30.85
C GLY A 163 46.92 16.78 -31.31
N THR A 164 45.61 16.99 -31.21
CA THR A 164 44.59 16.05 -31.68
C THR A 164 44.24 16.32 -33.14
N THR A 165 44.31 15.28 -33.96
CA THR A 165 43.86 15.29 -35.35
C THR A 165 42.58 14.46 -35.47
N LEU A 166 41.52 15.04 -36.03
CA LEU A 166 40.28 14.33 -36.39
C LEU A 166 40.31 13.96 -37.87
N ARG A 167 40.11 12.68 -38.21
CA ARG A 167 40.15 12.15 -39.57
C ARG A 167 38.84 11.53 -40.00
N ILE A 168 38.49 11.74 -41.27
CA ILE A 168 37.32 11.16 -41.93
C ILE A 168 37.80 10.01 -42.82
N HIS A 169 37.17 8.86 -42.66
CA HIS A 169 37.43 7.65 -43.46
C HIS A 169 36.15 7.30 -44.23
N THR A 170 36.22 7.42 -45.57
CA THR A 170 35.09 7.11 -46.46
C THR A 170 35.55 6.02 -47.44
N LYS A 171 34.66 5.08 -47.77
CA LYS A 171 34.97 3.99 -48.73
C LYS A 171 35.49 4.53 -50.05
N GLY A 172 36.61 4.00 -50.51
CA GLY A 172 37.23 4.37 -51.81
C GLY A 172 37.93 5.72 -51.82
N GLN A 173 38.07 6.41 -50.67
CA GLN A 173 38.83 7.67 -50.56
C GLN A 173 39.98 7.53 -49.59
N SER A 174 41.05 8.29 -49.80
CA SER A 174 42.13 8.44 -48.83
C SER A 174 41.60 9.14 -47.57
N PRO A 175 42.07 8.77 -46.35
CA PRO A 175 41.66 9.45 -45.13
C PRO A 175 41.94 10.95 -45.19
N ARG A 176 40.93 11.77 -44.84
CA ARG A 176 41.03 13.24 -44.84
C ARG A 176 41.10 13.77 -43.43
N THR A 177 41.93 14.79 -43.20
CA THR A 177 41.95 15.50 -41.93
C THR A 177 40.84 16.54 -41.89
N VAL A 178 40.09 16.61 -40.81
CA VAL A 178 39.14 17.72 -40.57
C VAL A 178 39.93 19.02 -40.39
N THR A 179 39.52 20.04 -41.13
CA THR A 179 40.13 21.38 -41.15
C THR A 179 39.13 22.47 -40.76
N GLY A 180 39.50 23.74 -40.90
CA GLY A 180 38.66 24.88 -40.55
C GLY A 180 38.73 25.20 -39.06
N LEU A 181 37.58 25.28 -38.40
CA LEU A 181 37.47 25.69 -36.99
C LEU A 181 37.79 24.59 -35.96
N PHE A 182 38.23 23.40 -36.41
CA PHE A 182 38.62 22.31 -35.46
C PHE A 182 39.96 22.61 -34.81
N PRO A 183 40.06 22.75 -33.47
CA PRO A 183 41.27 23.17 -32.78
C PRO A 183 42.20 21.97 -32.54
N GLN A 184 43.52 22.25 -32.51
CA GLN A 184 44.55 21.21 -32.27
C GLN A 184 44.60 20.71 -30.85
N ASP A 185 44.17 21.52 -29.87
CA ASP A 185 44.08 21.16 -28.45
C ASP A 185 42.74 20.47 -28.07
N ALA A 186 41.96 20.05 -29.07
CA ALA A 186 40.73 19.34 -28.87
C ALA A 186 40.94 18.04 -28.09
N ALA A 187 40.09 17.81 -27.07
CA ALA A 187 40.08 16.59 -26.29
C ALA A 187 38.65 16.05 -26.19
N GLY A 188 38.48 14.76 -25.81
CA GLY A 188 37.19 14.14 -25.62
C GLY A 188 36.29 14.12 -26.86
N VAL A 189 36.90 14.09 -28.05
CA VAL A 189 36.18 14.21 -29.33
C VAL A 189 35.18 13.06 -29.52
N LYS A 190 33.93 13.42 -29.81
CA LYS A 190 32.86 12.48 -30.13
C LYS A 190 32.09 12.98 -31.35
N VAL A 191 31.85 12.07 -32.28
CA VAL A 191 31.14 12.37 -33.53
C VAL A 191 29.82 11.65 -33.58
N THR A 192 28.76 12.39 -33.89
CA THR A 192 27.41 11.89 -34.11
C THR A 192 26.84 12.48 -35.41
N PRO A 193 25.79 11.91 -35.99
CA PRO A 193 25.10 12.54 -37.11
C PRO A 193 24.57 13.94 -36.71
N GLY A 194 24.77 14.92 -37.58
CA GLY A 194 24.18 16.25 -37.51
C GLY A 194 22.98 16.35 -38.45
N THR A 195 23.28 16.51 -39.74
CA THR A 195 22.29 16.46 -40.83
C THR A 195 22.68 15.32 -41.80
N ALA A 196 21.96 15.18 -42.91
CA ALA A 196 22.32 14.21 -43.96
C ALA A 196 23.70 14.47 -44.56
N THR A 197 24.19 15.70 -44.52
CA THR A 197 25.48 16.16 -45.12
C THR A 197 26.53 16.60 -44.10
N GLU A 198 26.19 16.62 -42.81
CA GLU A 198 27.06 17.14 -41.77
C GLU A 198 27.19 16.20 -40.58
N ALA A 199 28.36 16.15 -40.00
CA ALA A 199 28.60 15.50 -38.70
C ALA A 199 28.63 16.54 -37.57
N LEU A 200 28.01 16.21 -36.45
CA LEU A 200 28.07 16.96 -35.19
C LEU A 200 29.26 16.43 -34.37
N VAL A 201 30.22 17.30 -34.08
CA VAL A 201 31.44 16.98 -33.34
C VAL A 201 31.42 17.69 -31.98
N GLY A 202 31.30 16.92 -30.91
CA GLY A 202 31.49 17.41 -29.54
C GLY A 202 32.94 17.32 -29.13
N TYR A 203 33.52 18.37 -28.52
CA TYR A 203 34.90 18.37 -28.03
C TYR A 203 35.09 19.37 -26.88
N THR A 204 36.22 19.26 -26.22
CA THR A 204 36.66 20.22 -25.20
C THR A 204 37.98 20.82 -25.58
N THR A 205 38.29 22.03 -25.12
CA THR A 205 39.60 22.68 -25.17
C THR A 205 40.03 23.12 -23.79
N GLY A 206 41.32 23.39 -23.61
CA GLY A 206 41.86 23.75 -22.31
C GLY A 206 41.99 22.56 -21.36
N THR A 207 42.46 22.82 -20.16
CA THR A 207 42.71 21.82 -19.12
C THR A 207 42.11 22.26 -17.77
N ASP A 208 41.72 21.31 -16.94
CA ASP A 208 41.24 21.52 -15.56
C ASP A 208 40.14 22.58 -15.43
N ALA A 209 40.42 23.68 -14.71
CA ALA A 209 39.46 24.74 -14.43
C ALA A 209 39.06 25.56 -15.66
N ASP A 210 39.95 25.59 -16.69
CA ASP A 210 39.78 26.35 -17.92
C ASP A 210 39.15 25.50 -19.03
N THR A 211 38.68 24.31 -18.76
CA THR A 211 38.06 23.43 -19.75
C THR A 211 36.75 24.07 -20.29
N ARG A 212 36.75 24.29 -21.61
CA ARG A 212 35.63 24.81 -22.39
C ARG A 212 35.01 23.69 -23.21
N TYR A 213 33.70 23.73 -23.43
CA TYR A 213 32.94 22.68 -24.14
C TYR A 213 32.37 23.27 -25.43
N PHE A 214 32.49 22.51 -26.54
CA PHE A 214 32.04 22.95 -27.84
C PHE A 214 31.29 21.87 -28.59
N PHE A 215 30.43 22.32 -29.50
CA PHE A 215 29.90 21.54 -30.61
C PHE A 215 30.30 22.23 -31.92
N GLY A 216 30.78 21.44 -32.87
CA GLY A 216 31.08 21.93 -34.22
C GLY A 216 30.38 21.10 -35.27
N LEU A 217 30.10 21.69 -36.42
CA LEU A 217 29.53 21.03 -37.58
C LEU A 217 30.59 20.86 -38.66
N VAL A 218 30.77 19.61 -39.10
CA VAL A 218 31.73 19.25 -40.15
C VAL A 218 30.98 18.82 -41.39
N ASP A 219 31.16 19.50 -42.50
CA ASP A 219 30.66 19.10 -43.82
C ASP A 219 31.33 17.79 -44.26
N LEU A 220 30.54 16.78 -44.58
CA LEU A 220 31.02 15.43 -44.92
C LEU A 220 31.70 15.37 -46.28
N ALA A 221 31.37 16.26 -47.22
CA ALA A 221 31.93 16.29 -48.54
C ALA A 221 33.32 16.97 -48.58
N THR A 222 33.48 18.07 -47.85
CA THR A 222 34.74 18.85 -47.82
C THR A 222 35.66 18.45 -46.67
N GLY A 223 35.10 18.01 -45.53
CA GLY A 223 35.86 17.76 -44.30
C GLY A 223 36.19 19.05 -43.54
N VAL A 224 35.50 20.16 -43.80
CA VAL A 224 35.72 21.44 -43.14
C VAL A 224 34.73 21.61 -42.01
N MET A 225 35.21 22.03 -40.85
CA MET A 225 34.36 22.50 -39.74
C MET A 225 34.09 23.99 -39.95
N GLU A 226 32.86 24.33 -40.34
CA GLU A 226 32.48 25.69 -40.70
C GLU A 226 31.85 26.45 -39.52
N GLU A 227 31.23 25.73 -38.61
CA GLU A 227 30.51 26.31 -37.47
C GLU A 227 30.95 25.67 -36.16
N THR A 228 30.99 26.48 -35.08
CA THR A 228 31.26 26.01 -33.73
C THR A 228 30.47 26.82 -32.71
N TYR A 229 30.02 26.14 -31.67
CA TYR A 229 29.17 26.71 -30.60
C TYR A 229 29.77 26.33 -29.25
N GLU A 230 30.10 27.36 -28.45
CA GLU A 230 30.51 27.14 -27.07
C GLU A 230 29.28 26.91 -26.18
N VAL A 231 29.36 25.89 -25.34
CA VAL A 231 28.24 25.48 -24.47
C VAL A 231 28.72 25.24 -23.04
N SER A 232 27.81 25.23 -22.09
CA SER A 232 28.16 24.87 -20.71
C SER A 232 28.51 23.37 -20.60
N LYS A 233 29.29 23.00 -19.58
CA LYS A 233 29.57 21.60 -19.23
C LYS A 233 28.27 20.77 -19.08
N ALA A 234 27.26 21.35 -18.42
CA ALA A 234 25.98 20.69 -18.22
C ALA A 234 25.24 20.44 -19.54
N ALA A 235 25.28 21.40 -20.49
CA ALA A 235 24.71 21.22 -21.82
C ALA A 235 25.40 20.07 -22.57
N ALA A 236 26.74 20.05 -22.54
CA ALA A 236 27.53 19.03 -23.24
C ALA A 236 27.38 17.61 -22.68
N THR A 237 27.08 17.46 -21.40
CA THR A 237 27.08 16.15 -20.72
C THR A 237 25.74 15.58 -20.38
N LYS A 238 24.70 16.42 -20.26
CA LYS A 238 23.37 16.03 -19.72
C LYS A 238 22.24 16.08 -20.73
N SER A 239 22.44 16.76 -21.87
CA SER A 239 21.42 16.90 -22.91
C SER A 239 22.00 16.60 -24.29
N ASN A 240 21.13 16.31 -25.24
CA ASN A 240 21.55 16.24 -26.64
C ASN A 240 21.54 17.66 -27.27
N VAL A 241 22.18 17.76 -28.40
CA VAL A 241 22.12 18.92 -29.30
C VAL A 241 21.24 18.53 -30.49
N ALA A 242 20.27 19.35 -30.83
CA ALA A 242 19.51 19.18 -32.05
C ALA A 242 20.10 20.05 -33.16
N VAL A 243 20.21 19.47 -34.37
CA VAL A 243 20.69 20.14 -35.54
C VAL A 243 19.70 19.97 -36.69
N SER A 244 19.46 21.03 -37.44
CA SER A 244 18.76 21.02 -38.72
C SER A 244 19.52 21.82 -39.75
N ALA A 245 19.06 21.84 -40.99
CA ALA A 245 19.69 22.68 -42.05
C ALA A 245 19.63 24.19 -41.70
N THR A 246 18.73 24.62 -40.86
CA THR A 246 18.47 26.03 -40.55
C THR A 246 18.76 26.44 -39.10
N HIS A 247 18.78 25.52 -38.18
CA HIS A 247 18.91 25.83 -36.75
C HIS A 247 19.78 24.82 -36.02
N VAL A 248 20.43 25.27 -34.94
CA VAL A 248 21.08 24.45 -33.90
C VAL A 248 20.47 24.80 -32.57
N ALA A 249 20.22 23.80 -31.71
CA ALA A 249 19.66 24.00 -30.37
C ALA A 249 20.35 23.16 -29.32
N TRP A 250 20.53 23.74 -28.13
CA TRP A 250 21.08 23.06 -26.94
C TRP A 250 20.41 23.59 -25.68
N THR A 251 20.48 22.82 -24.59
CA THR A 251 19.91 23.21 -23.30
C THR A 251 20.97 23.89 -22.42
N GLN A 252 20.63 25.04 -21.85
CA GLN A 252 21.37 25.68 -20.77
C GLN A 252 20.67 25.44 -19.45
N TYR A 253 21.45 25.19 -18.40
CA TYR A 253 20.92 24.99 -17.04
C TYR A 253 21.31 26.16 -16.15
N ASN A 254 20.30 26.82 -15.56
CA ASN A 254 20.44 27.93 -14.62
C ASN A 254 20.30 27.38 -13.19
N GLY A 255 21.44 27.25 -12.50
CA GLY A 255 21.46 26.56 -11.19
C GLY A 255 21.35 25.04 -11.35
N THR A 256 20.61 24.42 -10.42
CA THR A 256 20.54 22.95 -10.35
C THR A 256 19.39 22.33 -11.13
N ASP A 257 18.30 23.05 -11.32
CA ASP A 257 17.02 22.49 -11.74
C ASP A 257 16.19 23.34 -12.73
N ASP A 258 16.71 24.46 -13.21
CA ASP A 258 16.00 25.30 -14.21
C ASP A 258 16.69 25.22 -15.57
N ALA A 259 15.92 25.01 -16.65
CA ALA A 259 16.42 24.78 -17.98
C ALA A 259 15.84 25.77 -19.00
N THR A 260 16.71 26.22 -19.88
CA THR A 260 16.39 27.07 -21.06
C THR A 260 17.02 26.45 -22.29
N VAL A 261 16.28 26.31 -23.38
CA VAL A 261 16.82 25.92 -24.68
C VAL A 261 17.21 27.15 -25.45
N THR A 262 18.48 27.21 -25.83
CA THR A 262 18.98 28.21 -26.79
C THR A 262 18.88 27.63 -28.20
N VAL A 263 18.20 28.32 -29.09
CA VAL A 263 18.06 27.99 -30.51
C VAL A 263 18.76 29.09 -31.32
N VAL A 264 19.67 28.71 -32.20
CA VAL A 264 20.39 29.65 -33.08
C VAL A 264 19.99 29.37 -34.52
N GLU A 265 19.54 30.41 -35.23
CA GLU A 265 19.34 30.35 -36.67
C GLU A 265 20.71 30.45 -37.37
N ARG A 266 21.13 29.41 -38.13
CA ARG A 266 22.46 29.24 -38.67
C ARG A 266 22.86 30.32 -39.64
N ALA A 267 21.93 30.74 -40.53
CA ALA A 267 22.18 31.73 -41.55
C ALA A 267 22.47 33.16 -41.01
N THR A 268 21.89 33.48 -39.86
CA THR A 268 21.95 34.87 -39.31
C THR A 268 22.71 34.93 -37.98
N GLY A 269 22.95 33.80 -37.31
CA GLY A 269 23.48 33.75 -35.96
C GLY A 269 22.53 34.25 -34.89
N LYS A 270 21.29 34.55 -35.24
CA LYS A 270 20.28 35.04 -34.28
C LYS A 270 19.88 33.95 -33.31
N ALA A 271 20.00 34.27 -32.02
CA ALA A 271 19.62 33.36 -30.95
C ALA A 271 18.22 33.65 -30.41
N GLN A 272 17.48 32.60 -30.08
CA GLN A 272 16.19 32.65 -29.37
C GLN A 272 16.29 31.70 -28.13
N ASN A 273 15.79 32.15 -27.00
CA ASN A 273 15.74 31.37 -25.77
C ASN A 273 14.31 30.92 -25.47
N ILE A 274 14.13 29.62 -25.23
CA ILE A 274 12.85 28.99 -24.89
C ILE A 274 12.97 28.48 -23.46
N HIS A 275 12.20 29.03 -22.55
CA HIS A 275 12.18 28.58 -21.16
C HIS A 275 11.44 27.24 -21.03
N VAL A 276 12.14 26.20 -20.57
CA VAL A 276 11.63 24.84 -20.36
C VAL A 276 11.03 24.70 -18.96
N GLY A 277 11.57 25.45 -18.00
CA GLY A 277 11.23 25.39 -16.61
C GLY A 277 12.05 24.38 -15.81
N LYS A 278 11.52 23.94 -14.69
CA LYS A 278 12.22 23.00 -13.80
C LYS A 278 12.38 21.61 -14.40
N VAL A 279 13.55 21.01 -14.19
CA VAL A 279 13.96 19.69 -14.69
C VAL A 279 14.73 18.93 -13.59
N TRP A 280 14.35 17.67 -13.34
CA TRP A 280 15.07 16.84 -12.38
C TRP A 280 14.94 15.34 -12.69
N PRO A 281 16.03 14.58 -12.76
CA PRO A 281 17.40 15.06 -12.98
C PRO A 281 17.52 15.79 -14.32
N PRO A 282 18.44 16.72 -14.51
CA PRO A 282 18.56 17.48 -15.77
C PRO A 282 19.04 16.57 -16.91
N ALA A 283 18.13 16.31 -17.85
CA ALA A 283 18.40 15.48 -19.04
C ALA A 283 17.36 15.78 -20.13
N VAL A 284 17.41 16.97 -20.70
CA VAL A 284 16.45 17.42 -21.72
C VAL A 284 16.78 16.82 -23.08
N GLU A 285 15.81 16.19 -23.72
CA GLU A 285 15.86 15.76 -25.13
C GLU A 285 15.35 16.87 -26.04
N LEU A 286 16.04 17.04 -27.18
CA LEU A 286 15.74 18.02 -28.21
C LEU A 286 15.70 17.36 -29.58
N ALA A 287 14.73 17.74 -30.42
CA ALA A 287 14.73 17.37 -31.84
C ALA A 287 13.95 18.41 -32.66
N PHE A 288 14.41 18.67 -33.90
CA PHE A 288 13.66 19.50 -34.83
C PHE A 288 12.69 18.69 -35.67
N GLN A 289 11.51 19.28 -35.92
CA GLN A 289 10.48 18.79 -36.82
C GLN A 289 9.97 19.95 -37.70
N GLY A 290 10.72 20.22 -38.79
CA GLY A 290 10.48 21.43 -39.57
C GLY A 290 10.68 22.70 -38.75
N ASP A 291 9.64 23.57 -38.70
CA ASP A 291 9.63 24.81 -37.90
C ASP A 291 9.38 24.57 -36.40
N TRP A 292 9.25 23.32 -35.98
CA TRP A 292 8.99 22.97 -34.58
C TRP A 292 10.23 22.39 -33.92
N LEU A 293 10.46 22.80 -32.67
CA LEU A 293 11.42 22.17 -31.77
C LEU A 293 10.64 21.34 -30.73
N THR A 294 10.92 20.06 -30.63
CA THR A 294 10.41 19.22 -29.54
C THR A 294 11.41 19.23 -28.39
N TYR A 295 10.91 19.30 -27.16
CA TYR A 295 11.71 19.21 -25.96
C TYR A 295 10.94 18.52 -24.81
N GLY A 296 11.67 17.86 -23.93
CA GLY A 296 11.16 17.24 -22.72
C GLY A 296 12.25 16.65 -21.87
N ASN A 297 12.05 16.55 -20.55
CA ASN A 297 13.02 15.97 -19.65
C ASN A 297 12.85 14.45 -19.57
N ARG A 298 13.93 13.70 -19.67
CA ARG A 298 13.90 12.23 -19.54
C ARG A 298 13.46 11.81 -18.15
N GLY A 299 12.75 10.67 -18.03
CA GLY A 299 12.42 10.06 -16.76
C GLY A 299 11.19 10.67 -16.05
N GLY A 300 10.40 11.50 -16.75
CA GLY A 300 9.19 12.12 -16.19
C GLY A 300 8.21 11.13 -15.55
N LEU A 301 8.12 9.89 -16.05
CA LEU A 301 7.24 8.86 -15.49
C LEU A 301 7.58 8.51 -14.04
N THR A 302 8.86 8.48 -13.70
CA THR A 302 9.34 8.13 -12.35
C THR A 302 9.66 9.35 -11.48
N SER A 303 9.47 10.56 -12.02
CA SER A 303 9.65 11.81 -11.26
C SER A 303 8.73 11.89 -10.05
N ILE A 304 9.23 12.44 -8.97
CA ILE A 304 8.44 12.80 -7.78
C ILE A 304 7.99 14.27 -7.81
N PHE A 305 8.22 14.96 -8.92
CA PHE A 305 7.87 16.36 -9.11
C PHE A 305 6.97 16.53 -10.34
N ALA A 306 5.90 17.29 -10.20
CA ALA A 306 4.95 17.60 -11.28
C ALA A 306 5.46 18.77 -12.15
N TYR A 307 6.62 18.59 -12.81
CA TYR A 307 7.17 19.60 -13.70
C TYR A 307 6.54 19.53 -15.11
N SER A 308 6.29 20.68 -15.72
CA SER A 308 5.81 20.76 -17.10
C SER A 308 6.77 20.12 -18.10
N SER A 309 8.07 20.13 -17.80
CA SER A 309 9.14 19.50 -18.58
C SER A 309 9.10 17.97 -18.59
N ASN A 310 8.33 17.33 -17.72
CA ASN A 310 8.15 15.86 -17.77
C ASN A 310 7.46 15.43 -19.07
N ALA A 311 6.60 16.28 -19.64
CA ALA A 311 5.95 16.04 -20.91
C ALA A 311 6.89 16.30 -22.08
N LEU A 312 6.70 15.57 -23.20
CA LEU A 312 7.26 15.96 -24.48
C LEU A 312 6.39 17.05 -25.09
N THR A 313 6.98 18.21 -25.31
CA THR A 313 6.32 19.40 -25.85
C THR A 313 6.95 19.84 -27.16
N ALA A 314 6.15 20.24 -28.13
CA ALA A 314 6.61 20.91 -29.34
C ALA A 314 6.37 22.42 -29.22
N TYR A 315 7.35 23.19 -29.66
CA TYR A 315 7.35 24.66 -29.72
C TYR A 315 7.58 25.11 -31.14
N ASN A 316 6.69 25.94 -31.70
CA ASN A 316 6.85 26.48 -33.03
C ASN A 316 7.78 27.74 -33.01
N LEU A 317 8.90 27.65 -33.71
CA LEU A 317 9.94 28.72 -33.72
C LEU A 317 9.49 30.03 -34.30
N LYS A 318 8.46 30.01 -35.20
CA LYS A 318 7.94 31.23 -35.87
C LYS A 318 6.83 31.89 -35.09
N THR A 319 5.93 31.10 -34.52
CA THR A 319 4.70 31.62 -33.89
C THR A 319 4.74 31.62 -32.36
N GLY A 320 5.66 30.89 -31.74
CA GLY A 320 5.70 30.68 -30.30
C GLY A 320 4.65 29.70 -29.77
N ALA A 321 3.84 29.09 -30.64
CA ALA A 321 2.80 28.14 -30.23
C ALA A 321 3.40 26.86 -29.62
N THR A 322 2.75 26.34 -28.60
CA THR A 322 3.17 25.10 -27.93
C THR A 322 2.12 24.01 -28.08
N ARG A 323 2.57 22.75 -28.17
CA ARG A 323 1.71 21.58 -28.24
C ARG A 323 2.31 20.45 -27.42
N LYS A 324 1.58 19.91 -26.43
CA LYS A 324 1.95 18.71 -25.71
C LYS A 324 1.78 17.49 -26.64
N LEU A 325 2.79 16.65 -26.73
CA LEU A 325 2.82 15.46 -27.59
C LEU A 325 2.66 14.18 -26.78
N LEU A 326 3.43 14.02 -25.69
CA LEU A 326 3.36 12.87 -24.79
C LEU A 326 3.30 13.35 -23.33
N ASP A 327 2.77 12.51 -22.44
CA ASP A 327 2.74 12.83 -21.02
C ASP A 327 4.12 12.73 -20.38
N HIS A 328 4.99 11.87 -20.93
CA HIS A 328 6.42 11.78 -20.58
C HIS A 328 7.23 11.13 -21.70
N LEU A 329 8.55 11.20 -21.59
CA LEU A 329 9.51 10.47 -22.43
C LEU A 329 10.63 9.87 -21.58
N THR A 330 11.27 8.83 -22.10
CA THR A 330 12.50 8.24 -21.55
C THR A 330 13.69 8.39 -22.48
N SER A 331 13.47 8.27 -23.79
CA SER A 331 14.51 8.46 -24.82
C SER A 331 13.88 8.83 -26.15
N ALA A 332 14.68 9.42 -27.03
CA ALA A 332 14.24 9.80 -28.37
C ALA A 332 15.38 9.65 -29.37
N ALA A 333 15.02 9.42 -30.64
CA ALA A 333 15.96 9.38 -31.75
C ALA A 333 15.31 9.83 -33.05
N THR A 334 15.99 10.64 -33.84
CA THR A 334 15.53 11.08 -35.15
C THR A 334 16.03 10.12 -36.22
N ALA A 335 15.13 9.66 -37.07
CA ALA A 335 15.42 8.87 -38.25
C ALA A 335 15.89 9.75 -39.42
N PRO A 336 16.53 9.16 -40.47
CA PRO A 336 17.06 9.89 -41.62
C PRO A 336 15.98 10.70 -42.40
N ASP A 337 14.72 10.30 -42.37
CA ASP A 337 13.59 11.00 -43.00
C ASP A 337 13.02 12.13 -42.14
N GLY A 338 13.61 12.41 -40.98
CA GLY A 338 13.15 13.39 -40.03
C GLY A 338 12.06 12.90 -39.07
N THR A 339 11.61 11.65 -39.16
CA THR A 339 10.70 11.04 -38.18
C THR A 339 11.39 10.98 -36.81
N LEU A 340 10.70 11.47 -35.77
CA LEU A 340 11.18 11.35 -34.40
C LEU A 340 10.51 10.14 -33.74
N PHE A 341 11.30 9.16 -33.36
CA PHE A 341 10.88 8.04 -32.52
C PHE A 341 11.11 8.37 -31.06
N VAL A 342 10.11 8.14 -30.22
CA VAL A 342 10.17 8.44 -28.79
C VAL A 342 9.70 7.25 -27.98
N ARG A 343 10.53 6.75 -27.07
CA ARG A 343 10.11 5.87 -25.99
C ARG A 343 9.46 6.75 -24.91
N GLY A 344 8.21 6.54 -24.64
CA GLY A 344 7.43 7.34 -23.71
C GLY A 344 6.02 6.82 -23.56
N GLY A 345 5.10 7.69 -23.12
CA GLY A 345 3.72 7.28 -22.91
C GLY A 345 2.72 8.41 -22.90
N THR A 346 1.46 8.02 -23.15
CA THR A 346 0.28 8.84 -22.87
C THR A 346 -0.64 8.09 -21.90
N VAL A 347 -1.41 8.84 -21.11
CA VAL A 347 -2.41 8.26 -20.22
C VAL A 347 -3.47 7.45 -21.00
N ALA A 348 -3.72 7.83 -22.24
CA ALA A 348 -4.73 7.20 -23.09
C ALA A 348 -4.26 5.86 -23.68
N GLU A 349 -3.01 5.81 -24.20
CA GLU A 349 -2.51 4.66 -24.97
C GLU A 349 -1.47 3.80 -24.22
N GLY A 350 -0.94 4.30 -23.09
CA GLY A 350 0.04 3.60 -22.28
C GLY A 350 1.48 3.82 -22.73
N GLU A 351 2.37 2.92 -22.26
CA GLU A 351 3.81 2.96 -22.50
C GLU A 351 4.17 2.27 -23.82
N GLY A 352 5.07 2.89 -24.58
CA GLY A 352 5.47 2.32 -25.85
C GLY A 352 6.48 3.14 -26.63
N LEU A 353 6.63 2.76 -27.89
CA LEU A 353 7.33 3.50 -28.92
C LEU A 353 6.35 4.34 -29.71
N TYR A 354 6.54 5.63 -29.71
CA TYR A 354 5.74 6.60 -30.45
C TYR A 354 6.53 7.16 -31.62
N ARG A 355 5.83 7.39 -32.73
CA ARG A 355 6.35 8.07 -33.90
C ARG A 355 5.76 9.49 -33.99
N ILE A 356 6.58 10.47 -34.20
CA ILE A 356 6.21 11.87 -34.37
C ILE A 356 6.65 12.34 -35.75
N VAL A 357 5.69 12.82 -36.53
CA VAL A 357 5.89 13.28 -37.90
C VAL A 357 5.13 14.60 -38.11
N PRO A 358 5.47 15.43 -39.10
CA PRO A 358 4.63 16.56 -39.47
C PRO A 358 3.21 16.12 -39.84
N GLY A 359 2.20 16.71 -39.19
CA GLY A 359 0.80 16.53 -39.51
C GLY A 359 0.36 17.32 -40.76
N GLN A 360 -0.93 17.20 -41.12
CA GLN A 360 -1.49 17.91 -42.30
C GLN A 360 -1.44 19.46 -42.16
N ASP A 361 -1.44 19.95 -40.94
CA ASP A 361 -1.30 21.36 -40.58
C ASP A 361 0.15 21.81 -40.38
N GLY A 362 1.12 20.91 -40.67
CA GLY A 362 2.54 21.12 -40.42
C GLY A 362 2.94 21.03 -38.95
N ALA A 363 1.99 20.88 -38.01
CA ALA A 363 2.29 20.66 -36.59
C ALA A 363 2.63 19.18 -36.33
N PRO A 364 3.51 18.86 -35.34
CA PRO A 364 3.84 17.48 -35.02
C PRO A 364 2.62 16.64 -34.63
N ALA A 365 2.45 15.49 -35.29
CA ALA A 365 1.43 14.48 -35.04
C ALA A 365 2.06 13.23 -34.44
N VAL A 366 1.37 12.62 -33.45
CA VAL A 366 1.85 11.48 -32.66
C VAL A 366 1.07 10.23 -33.00
N ALA A 367 1.76 9.09 -33.12
CA ALA A 367 1.14 7.79 -33.29
C ALA A 367 1.92 6.72 -32.50
N LEU A 368 1.21 5.84 -31.78
CA LEU A 368 1.80 4.66 -31.15
C LEU A 368 2.21 3.65 -32.22
N VAL A 369 3.46 3.20 -32.21
CA VAL A 369 4.05 2.26 -33.17
C VAL A 369 4.15 0.86 -32.57
N ALA A 370 4.59 0.78 -31.32
CA ALA A 370 4.70 -0.47 -30.59
C ALA A 370 4.44 -0.24 -29.09
N SER A 371 3.79 -1.19 -28.43
CA SER A 371 3.37 -1.05 -27.03
C SER A 371 4.13 -2.01 -26.11
N THR A 372 4.47 -1.55 -24.90
CA THR A 372 4.95 -2.44 -23.83
C THR A 372 3.84 -3.19 -23.13
N GLY A 373 2.58 -2.81 -23.37
CA GLY A 373 1.42 -3.31 -22.63
C GLY A 373 1.30 -2.73 -21.20
N GLU A 374 2.13 -1.77 -20.84
CA GLU A 374 2.09 -1.13 -19.51
C GLU A 374 1.30 0.18 -19.56
N PRO A 375 0.47 0.47 -18.56
CA PRO A 375 -0.26 1.73 -18.49
C PRO A 375 0.65 2.86 -18.00
N THR A 376 0.50 4.05 -18.58
CA THR A 376 1.16 5.27 -18.09
C THR A 376 0.56 5.76 -16.77
N ARG A 377 -0.73 5.50 -16.51
CA ARG A 377 -1.38 5.79 -15.23
C ARG A 377 -0.93 4.82 -14.13
N ILE A 378 -1.04 5.22 -12.86
CA ILE A 378 -0.85 4.30 -11.74
C ILE A 378 -2.02 3.30 -11.70
N THR A 379 -1.71 2.02 -11.50
CA THR A 379 -2.70 0.95 -11.33
C THR A 379 -2.37 0.11 -10.10
N LEU A 380 -3.40 -0.46 -9.47
CA LEU A 380 -3.24 -1.50 -8.47
C LEU A 380 -3.00 -2.83 -9.18
N THR A 381 -1.85 -3.45 -8.94
CA THR A 381 -1.48 -4.74 -9.55
C THR A 381 -1.78 -5.93 -8.65
N GLY A 382 -2.00 -5.70 -7.36
CA GLY A 382 -2.37 -6.72 -6.38
C GLY A 382 -2.45 -6.17 -4.97
N HIS A 383 -2.94 -6.99 -4.04
CA HIS A 383 -2.91 -6.69 -2.61
C HIS A 383 -2.82 -7.96 -1.78
N SER A 384 -2.29 -7.83 -0.55
CA SER A 384 -2.25 -8.86 0.49
C SER A 384 -2.95 -8.30 1.74
N VAL A 385 -4.27 -8.11 1.62
CA VAL A 385 -5.16 -7.80 2.74
C VAL A 385 -5.85 -9.11 3.11
N PRO A 386 -5.64 -9.66 4.32
CA PRO A 386 -6.30 -10.90 4.76
C PRO A 386 -7.81 -10.72 4.76
N ALA A 387 -8.56 -11.75 4.31
CA ALA A 387 -10.02 -11.71 4.39
C ALA A 387 -10.52 -11.63 5.84
N THR A 388 -9.77 -12.21 6.78
CA THR A 388 -10.04 -12.16 8.22
C THR A 388 -8.77 -11.74 8.96
N VAL A 389 -8.89 -10.78 9.85
CA VAL A 389 -7.85 -10.30 10.77
C VAL A 389 -8.25 -10.68 12.18
N ASP A 390 -7.47 -11.56 12.79
CA ASP A 390 -7.62 -11.99 14.18
C ASP A 390 -6.74 -11.10 15.06
N LEU A 391 -7.35 -10.18 15.82
CA LEU A 391 -6.63 -9.23 16.67
C LEU A 391 -6.21 -9.82 18.03
N ASP A 392 -6.61 -11.03 18.40
CA ASP A 392 -6.04 -11.74 19.56
C ASP A 392 -4.65 -12.30 19.24
N ARG A 393 -4.32 -12.39 17.95
CA ARG A 393 -3.00 -12.79 17.48
C ARG A 393 -2.10 -11.58 17.21
N ASN A 394 -0.81 -11.80 17.16
CA ASN A 394 0.22 -10.79 16.79
C ASN A 394 0.15 -9.49 17.63
N GLY A 395 -0.32 -9.58 18.89
CA GLY A 395 -0.41 -8.41 19.77
C GLY A 395 -1.41 -7.36 19.29
N GLY A 396 -2.50 -7.77 18.64
CA GLY A 396 -3.54 -6.86 18.15
C GLY A 396 -3.19 -6.08 16.90
N LYS A 397 -2.20 -6.54 16.11
CA LYS A 397 -1.69 -5.85 14.91
C LYS A 397 -1.98 -6.64 13.64
N ALA A 398 -2.07 -5.95 12.50
CA ALA A 398 -2.16 -6.58 11.18
C ALA A 398 -1.31 -5.82 10.15
N SER A 399 -0.59 -6.56 9.28
CA SER A 399 0.12 -5.98 8.17
C SER A 399 -0.72 -6.11 6.90
N LEU A 400 -1.05 -4.97 6.30
CA LEU A 400 -1.85 -4.85 5.08
C LEU A 400 -0.95 -4.31 3.98
N GLN A 401 -1.00 -4.91 2.78
CA GLN A 401 -0.12 -4.51 1.69
C GLN A 401 -0.88 -4.37 0.38
N TRP A 402 -0.43 -3.41 -0.45
CA TRP A 402 -0.91 -3.17 -1.81
C TRP A 402 0.26 -3.00 -2.76
N GLN A 403 0.13 -3.54 -3.98
CA GLN A 403 1.13 -3.44 -5.03
C GLN A 403 0.63 -2.47 -6.09
N LEU A 404 1.40 -1.44 -6.35
CA LEU A 404 1.15 -0.46 -7.40
C LEU A 404 2.06 -0.71 -8.60
N SER A 405 1.65 -0.31 -9.80
CA SER A 405 2.50 -0.37 -11.00
C SER A 405 3.76 0.50 -10.87
N ARG A 406 3.71 1.56 -10.05
CA ARG A 406 4.83 2.43 -9.67
C ARG A 406 4.55 3.13 -8.34
N GLY A 407 5.61 3.57 -7.66
CA GLY A 407 5.53 4.06 -6.29
C GLY A 407 5.58 5.57 -6.09
N ASN A 408 5.89 6.35 -7.14
CA ASN A 408 6.00 7.80 -7.05
C ASN A 408 4.62 8.49 -6.90
N ALA A 409 3.98 8.20 -5.78
CA ALA A 409 2.64 8.67 -5.43
C ALA A 409 2.57 9.11 -3.97
N GLU A 410 1.65 10.00 -3.66
CA GLU A 410 1.09 10.15 -2.33
C GLU A 410 -0.05 9.15 -2.18
N VAL A 411 0.09 8.18 -1.28
CA VAL A 411 -0.88 7.11 -1.08
C VAL A 411 -1.57 7.29 0.26
N THR A 412 -2.88 7.39 0.24
CA THR A 412 -3.72 7.41 1.44
C THR A 412 -4.52 6.13 1.52
N VAL A 413 -4.37 5.41 2.64
CA VAL A 413 -5.17 4.23 2.97
C VAL A 413 -6.09 4.56 4.11
N THR A 414 -7.38 4.33 3.93
CA THR A 414 -8.41 4.50 4.96
C THR A 414 -9.10 3.17 5.24
N LEU A 415 -9.02 2.70 6.47
CA LEU A 415 -9.82 1.59 7.00
C LEU A 415 -11.07 2.17 7.63
N ARG A 416 -12.23 1.56 7.38
CA ARG A 416 -13.52 2.00 7.95
C ARG A 416 -14.29 0.79 8.49
N HIS A 417 -14.62 0.82 9.76
CA HIS A 417 -15.54 -0.15 10.35
C HIS A 417 -16.97 0.14 9.89
N THR A 418 -17.64 -0.85 9.28
CA THR A 418 -18.94 -0.63 8.60
C THR A 418 -20.05 -0.24 9.55
N ARG A 419 -20.12 -0.86 10.73
CA ARG A 419 -21.19 -0.64 11.72
C ARG A 419 -21.09 0.73 12.39
N THR A 420 -19.91 1.13 12.89
CA THR A 420 -19.72 2.38 13.64
C THR A 420 -19.38 3.57 12.75
N GLY A 421 -18.90 3.32 11.53
CA GLY A 421 -18.41 4.33 10.62
C GLY A 421 -17.06 4.92 11.01
N GLN A 422 -16.45 4.50 12.12
CA GLN A 422 -15.12 4.96 12.54
C GLN A 422 -14.04 4.55 11.54
N THR A 423 -13.02 5.37 11.42
CA THR A 423 -11.96 5.21 10.43
C THR A 423 -10.57 5.28 11.03
N ARG A 424 -9.62 4.63 10.36
CA ARG A 424 -8.18 4.84 10.55
C ARG A 424 -7.56 5.16 9.20
N THR A 425 -6.87 6.29 9.11
CA THR A 425 -6.20 6.73 7.89
C THR A 425 -4.70 6.77 8.10
N ALA A 426 -3.94 6.33 7.09
CA ALA A 426 -2.50 6.46 7.00
C ALA A 426 -2.14 7.03 5.62
N THR A 427 -1.14 7.92 5.59
CA THR A 427 -0.63 8.54 4.35
C THR A 427 0.85 8.23 4.21
N PHE A 428 1.25 7.88 2.99
CA PHE A 428 2.61 7.50 2.59
C PHE A 428 3.01 8.35 1.39
N THR A 429 4.15 9.01 1.46
CA THR A 429 4.70 9.79 0.34
C THR A 429 5.85 8.99 -0.27
N ASP A 430 5.76 8.72 -1.57
CA ASP A 430 6.74 7.93 -2.33
C ASP A 430 7.09 6.58 -1.66
N PRO A 431 6.09 5.72 -1.36
CA PRO A 431 6.32 4.46 -0.63
C PRO A 431 7.05 3.39 -1.44
N GLY A 432 7.36 3.67 -2.69
CA GLY A 432 7.74 2.66 -3.66
C GLY A 432 6.52 1.88 -4.18
N ALA A 433 6.76 0.87 -5.02
CA ALA A 433 5.66 0.09 -5.62
C ALA A 433 4.86 -0.74 -4.58
N THR A 434 5.43 -1.00 -3.41
CA THR A 434 4.77 -1.75 -2.33
C THR A 434 4.38 -0.80 -1.21
N VAL A 435 3.08 -0.58 -1.05
CA VAL A 435 2.51 0.18 0.07
C VAL A 435 2.24 -0.78 1.21
N ARG A 436 2.89 -0.57 2.35
CA ARG A 436 2.71 -1.38 3.55
C ARG A 436 2.12 -0.53 4.67
N PHE A 437 0.98 -0.97 5.19
CA PHE A 437 0.34 -0.40 6.37
C PHE A 437 0.33 -1.42 7.51
N ASP A 438 1.22 -1.24 8.48
CA ASP A 438 1.21 -2.02 9.71
C ASP A 438 0.19 -1.39 10.66
N TRP A 439 -1.05 -1.93 10.58
CA TRP A 439 -2.16 -1.44 11.38
C TRP A 439 -2.09 -1.98 12.80
N GLU A 440 -2.10 -1.09 13.78
CA GLU A 440 -2.03 -1.42 15.20
C GLU A 440 -3.39 -1.79 15.83
N GLY A 441 -4.41 -2.11 15.01
CA GLY A 441 -5.73 -2.53 15.50
C GLY A 441 -6.49 -1.42 16.25
N GLY A 442 -6.27 -0.16 15.92
CA GLY A 442 -7.01 0.98 16.47
C GLY A 442 -7.79 1.73 15.39
N LEU A 443 -8.85 2.46 15.79
CA LEU A 443 -9.67 3.33 14.95
C LEU A 443 -9.76 4.73 15.56
N GLY A 444 -9.63 5.78 14.73
CA GLY A 444 -9.69 7.17 15.20
C GLY A 444 -8.70 7.43 16.35
N SER A 445 -9.22 7.85 17.50
CA SER A 445 -8.45 8.06 18.74
C SER A 445 -8.41 6.82 19.64
N MET A 446 -8.96 5.68 19.19
CA MET A 446 -8.95 4.44 19.99
C MET A 446 -7.53 3.93 20.17
N PRO A 447 -7.21 3.36 21.34
CA PRO A 447 -5.88 2.82 21.60
C PRO A 447 -5.57 1.62 20.70
N GLN A 448 -4.30 1.26 20.69
CA GLN A 448 -3.80 0.10 19.97
C GLN A 448 -4.57 -1.18 20.35
N GLY A 449 -4.96 -1.95 19.35
CA GLY A 449 -5.67 -3.21 19.54
C GLY A 449 -7.15 -3.07 19.95
N ALA A 450 -7.72 -1.86 20.00
CA ALA A 450 -9.10 -1.61 20.45
C ALA A 450 -10.10 -1.43 19.29
N ALA A 451 -9.76 -1.84 18.09
CA ALA A 451 -10.70 -1.82 16.97
C ALA A 451 -11.81 -2.86 17.15
N TYR A 452 -13.02 -2.53 16.75
CA TYR A 452 -14.20 -3.38 16.91
C TYR A 452 -14.12 -4.65 16.06
N ASN A 453 -14.76 -5.72 16.51
CA ASN A 453 -15.06 -6.88 15.66
C ASN A 453 -16.07 -6.51 14.55
N GLY A 454 -16.04 -7.25 13.46
CA GLY A 454 -17.00 -7.11 12.37
C GLY A 454 -16.34 -6.68 11.06
N ASP A 455 -17.18 -6.19 10.15
CA ASP A 455 -16.77 -5.91 8.77
C ASP A 455 -16.13 -4.54 8.62
N TYR A 456 -15.08 -4.53 7.84
CA TYR A 456 -14.32 -3.35 7.47
C TYR A 456 -14.27 -3.20 5.97
N THR A 457 -14.22 -1.95 5.54
CA THR A 457 -13.79 -1.59 4.19
C THR A 457 -12.45 -0.89 4.24
N TRP A 458 -11.63 -1.11 3.22
CA TRP A 458 -10.46 -0.28 2.99
C TRP A 458 -10.64 0.51 1.68
N THR A 459 -10.12 1.72 1.68
CA THR A 459 -10.01 2.57 0.49
C THR A 459 -8.55 2.99 0.37
N LEU A 460 -7.97 2.75 -0.81
CA LEU A 460 -6.65 3.24 -1.18
C LEU A 460 -6.83 4.31 -2.25
N VAL A 461 -6.24 5.48 -2.03
CA VAL A 461 -6.14 6.56 -3.03
C VAL A 461 -4.66 6.80 -3.27
N ALA A 462 -4.20 6.69 -4.53
CA ALA A 462 -2.83 7.00 -4.91
C ALA A 462 -2.82 8.16 -5.90
N LYS A 463 -2.28 9.30 -5.48
CA LYS A 463 -2.14 10.53 -6.27
C LYS A 463 -0.74 10.59 -6.85
N PRO A 464 -0.58 10.61 -8.20
CA PRO A 464 0.74 10.69 -8.81
C PRO A 464 1.49 11.97 -8.43
N LEU A 465 2.71 11.84 -7.87
CA LEU A 465 3.54 12.99 -7.50
C LEU A 465 4.04 13.77 -8.73
N ASN A 466 4.20 13.10 -9.86
CA ASN A 466 4.60 13.71 -11.12
C ASN A 466 3.44 14.39 -11.89
N GLY A 467 2.21 14.29 -11.41
CA GLY A 467 1.02 14.85 -12.07
C GLY A 467 0.60 14.10 -13.34
N ILE A 468 1.14 12.90 -13.62
CA ILE A 468 0.84 12.13 -14.82
C ILE A 468 -0.28 11.11 -14.54
N GLY A 469 -1.43 11.35 -15.10
CA GLY A 469 -2.63 10.52 -14.95
C GLY A 469 -3.53 10.92 -13.80
N PRO A 470 -4.73 10.33 -13.73
CA PRO A 470 -5.67 10.57 -12.65
C PRO A 470 -5.24 9.84 -11.37
N ASP A 471 -5.81 10.25 -10.25
CA ASP A 471 -5.70 9.53 -9.00
C ASP A 471 -6.27 8.12 -9.16
N LEU A 472 -5.54 7.13 -8.65
CA LEU A 472 -6.03 5.77 -8.51
C LEU A 472 -6.90 5.71 -7.25
N THR A 473 -8.12 5.19 -7.37
CA THR A 473 -8.93 4.79 -6.22
C THR A 473 -9.24 3.30 -6.31
N SER A 474 -9.01 2.58 -5.22
CA SER A 474 -9.35 1.16 -5.10
C SER A 474 -9.94 0.88 -3.72
N THR A 475 -10.84 -0.10 -3.64
CA THR A 475 -11.55 -0.47 -2.41
C THR A 475 -11.60 -1.97 -2.27
N GLY A 476 -11.76 -2.42 -1.02
CA GLY A 476 -12.01 -3.81 -0.69
C GLY A 476 -12.51 -3.94 0.74
N SER A 477 -12.60 -5.17 1.23
CA SER A 477 -13.13 -5.47 2.55
C SER A 477 -12.33 -6.56 3.25
N PHE A 478 -12.49 -6.61 4.57
CA PHE A 478 -12.01 -7.68 5.44
C PHE A 478 -12.87 -7.71 6.72
N THR A 479 -12.78 -8.78 7.48
CA THR A 479 -13.50 -8.91 8.76
C THR A 479 -12.49 -8.99 9.89
N VAL A 480 -12.75 -8.27 10.98
CA VAL A 480 -11.99 -8.37 12.24
C VAL A 480 -12.70 -9.30 13.19
N VAL A 481 -11.93 -10.19 13.81
CA VAL A 481 -12.43 -11.14 14.80
C VAL A 481 -11.57 -11.11 16.07
N ARG A 482 -12.20 -11.44 17.18
CA ARG A 482 -11.58 -11.74 18.49
C ARG A 482 -12.40 -12.80 19.20
N THR A 483 -11.79 -13.46 20.17
CA THR A 483 -12.50 -14.30 21.13
C THR A 483 -13.42 -13.44 21.99
N VAL A 484 -14.68 -13.88 22.17
CA VAL A 484 -15.66 -13.18 23.01
C VAL A 484 -15.19 -13.20 24.47
N LYS A 485 -15.12 -12.02 25.10
CA LYS A 485 -14.78 -11.87 26.51
C LYS A 485 -16.03 -11.56 27.33
N PRO A 486 -16.16 -12.02 28.59
CA PRO A 486 -17.37 -11.88 29.37
C PRO A 486 -17.86 -10.44 29.59
N HIS A 487 -16.95 -9.48 29.58
CA HIS A 487 -17.24 -8.07 29.82
C HIS A 487 -17.10 -7.17 28.59
N ASP A 488 -16.79 -7.71 27.41
CA ASP A 488 -16.64 -6.93 26.16
C ASP A 488 -17.99 -6.85 25.45
N PHE A 489 -18.79 -5.83 25.78
CA PHE A 489 -20.13 -5.64 25.22
C PHE A 489 -20.18 -4.89 23.89
N ASP A 490 -19.09 -4.23 23.51
CA ASP A 490 -18.99 -3.47 22.26
C ASP A 490 -18.00 -4.08 21.26
N ASP A 491 -17.43 -5.24 21.60
CA ASP A 491 -16.52 -6.03 20.77
C ASP A 491 -15.23 -5.29 20.38
N ASN A 492 -14.75 -4.42 21.25
CA ASN A 492 -13.51 -3.67 21.01
C ASN A 492 -12.26 -4.35 21.60
N GLY A 493 -12.44 -5.53 22.23
CA GLY A 493 -11.37 -6.31 22.85
C GLY A 493 -10.94 -5.78 24.22
N ALA A 494 -11.61 -4.75 24.76
CA ALA A 494 -11.42 -4.24 26.11
C ALA A 494 -12.70 -4.48 26.95
N PRO A 495 -12.56 -4.73 28.25
CA PRO A 495 -13.75 -4.97 29.07
C PRO A 495 -14.50 -3.65 29.34
N ASN A 496 -15.83 -3.77 29.39
CA ASN A 496 -16.71 -2.72 29.89
C ASN A 496 -17.10 -3.00 31.32
N VAL A 497 -17.26 -1.97 32.13
CA VAL A 497 -17.81 -2.06 33.49
C VAL A 497 -19.26 -1.58 33.45
N LEU A 498 -20.20 -2.44 33.80
CA LEU A 498 -21.60 -2.05 33.95
C LEU A 498 -21.83 -1.46 35.33
N ALA A 499 -22.49 -0.30 35.39
CA ALA A 499 -22.81 0.38 36.63
C ALA A 499 -24.30 0.78 36.64
N ARG A 500 -25.03 0.44 37.71
CA ARG A 500 -26.40 0.91 37.91
C ARG A 500 -26.44 2.02 38.95
N ASP A 501 -27.09 3.11 38.63
CA ASP A 501 -27.30 4.20 39.59
C ASP A 501 -28.56 4.04 40.43
N THR A 502 -28.70 4.87 41.47
CA THR A 502 -29.86 4.85 42.37
C THR A 502 -31.17 5.25 41.70
N ALA A 503 -31.14 5.87 40.53
CA ALA A 503 -32.30 6.17 39.72
C ALA A 503 -32.73 4.99 38.82
N GLY A 504 -32.01 3.86 38.90
CA GLY A 504 -32.30 2.67 38.10
C GLY A 504 -31.89 2.79 36.63
N ARG A 505 -30.89 3.62 36.32
CA ARG A 505 -30.27 3.68 35.00
C ARG A 505 -29.04 2.77 34.98
N LEU A 506 -28.84 2.04 33.88
CA LEU A 506 -27.65 1.22 33.65
C LEU A 506 -26.72 1.95 32.70
N TRP A 507 -25.46 2.01 33.07
CA TRP A 507 -24.38 2.64 32.35
C TRP A 507 -23.33 1.60 31.99
N SER A 508 -22.67 1.74 30.84
CA SER A 508 -21.47 0.99 30.46
C SER A 508 -20.31 1.96 30.40
N SER A 509 -19.26 1.69 31.15
CA SER A 509 -17.99 2.40 31.08
C SER A 509 -17.02 1.53 30.32
N ASP A 510 -16.57 2.03 29.16
CA ASP A 510 -15.53 1.38 28.38
C ASP A 510 -14.17 1.61 29.04
N THR A 511 -13.32 0.58 29.03
CA THR A 511 -11.99 0.63 29.59
C THR A 511 -10.94 0.36 28.51
N TYR A 512 -9.71 0.69 28.79
CA TYR A 512 -8.58 0.31 27.95
C TYR A 512 -7.31 0.13 28.76
N HIS A 513 -6.43 -0.71 28.25
CA HIS A 513 -5.06 -0.83 28.71
C HIS A 513 -4.21 0.32 28.16
N ASP A 514 -3.55 1.07 29.05
CA ASP A 514 -2.57 2.08 28.63
C ASP A 514 -1.19 1.40 28.45
N PRO A 515 -0.67 1.30 27.22
CA PRO A 515 0.62 0.65 26.98
C PRO A 515 1.81 1.42 27.60
N TYR A 516 1.63 2.70 27.92
CA TYR A 516 2.69 3.52 28.58
C TYR A 516 2.66 3.40 30.10
N ASN A 517 1.57 2.86 30.67
CA ASN A 517 1.42 2.61 32.10
C ASN A 517 0.95 1.15 32.32
N PRO A 518 1.82 0.17 32.09
CA PRO A 518 1.47 -1.24 32.19
C PRO A 518 1.00 -1.56 33.64
N GLY A 519 -0.12 -2.27 33.73
CA GLY A 519 -0.78 -2.58 35.01
C GLY A 519 -1.85 -1.55 35.43
N GLN A 520 -2.05 -0.46 34.68
CA GLN A 520 -3.15 0.46 34.92
C GLN A 520 -4.28 0.22 33.92
N LEU A 521 -5.52 0.27 34.42
CA LEU A 521 -6.73 0.27 33.61
C LEU A 521 -7.30 1.68 33.60
N SER A 522 -7.53 2.25 32.41
CA SER A 522 -8.08 3.59 32.22
C SER A 522 -9.49 3.50 31.62
N GLY A 523 -10.38 4.44 31.97
CA GLY A 523 -11.69 4.57 31.34
C GLY A 523 -11.59 5.30 30.00
N HIS A 524 -12.37 4.87 28.99
CA HIS A 524 -12.40 5.48 27.66
C HIS A 524 -13.75 6.13 27.31
N GLY A 525 -14.68 6.16 28.19
CA GLY A 525 -15.99 6.79 28.00
C GLY A 525 -17.09 6.04 28.74
N THR A 526 -18.22 6.72 28.91
CA THR A 526 -19.38 6.16 29.58
C THR A 526 -20.63 6.35 28.72
N LYS A 527 -21.42 5.28 28.54
CA LYS A 527 -22.61 5.27 27.71
C LYS A 527 -23.82 4.86 28.56
N LEU A 528 -24.92 5.58 28.45
CA LEU A 528 -26.21 5.16 29.02
C LEU A 528 -26.77 4.01 28.19
N ILE A 529 -26.96 2.85 28.83
CA ILE A 529 -27.61 1.68 28.22
C ILE A 529 -29.12 1.84 28.23
N GLY A 530 -29.67 2.34 29.34
CA GLY A 530 -31.11 2.58 29.47
C GLY A 530 -31.56 2.80 30.90
N SER A 531 -32.87 3.04 31.06
CA SER A 531 -33.57 3.23 32.36
C SER A 531 -34.42 2.03 32.67
N GLY A 532 -34.93 1.95 33.92
CA GLY A 532 -35.83 0.89 34.38
C GLY A 532 -35.12 -0.35 34.94
N TRP A 533 -33.80 -0.28 35.13
CA TRP A 533 -33.03 -1.40 35.69
C TRP A 533 -33.14 -1.54 37.21
N GLY A 534 -33.81 -0.60 37.90
CA GLY A 534 -34.09 -0.65 39.33
C GLY A 534 -34.99 -1.82 39.76
N ILE A 535 -35.71 -2.47 38.82
CA ILE A 535 -36.53 -3.66 39.09
C ILE A 535 -35.70 -4.92 39.38
N TYR A 536 -34.41 -4.92 39.01
CA TYR A 536 -33.53 -6.06 39.22
C TYR A 536 -32.78 -5.92 40.53
N ASN A 537 -32.75 -7.00 41.30
CA ASN A 537 -31.99 -7.09 42.53
C ASN A 537 -30.60 -7.74 42.32
N GLN A 538 -30.34 -8.30 41.13
CA GLN A 538 -29.05 -8.84 40.74
C GLN A 538 -28.86 -8.65 39.24
N LEU A 539 -27.65 -8.23 38.85
CA LEU A 539 -27.14 -8.12 37.47
C LEU A 539 -25.81 -8.86 37.41
N GLU A 540 -25.58 -9.67 36.40
CA GLU A 540 -24.39 -10.46 36.28
C GLU A 540 -23.99 -10.62 34.83
N THR A 541 -22.71 -10.31 34.52
CA THR A 541 -22.13 -10.55 33.22
C THR A 541 -21.81 -12.05 33.06
N VAL A 542 -22.20 -12.64 31.95
CA VAL A 542 -22.16 -14.12 31.82
C VAL A 542 -21.41 -14.59 30.57
N GLY A 543 -20.73 -13.67 29.83
CA GLY A 543 -20.16 -14.02 28.56
C GLY A 543 -21.20 -14.40 27.51
N ASP A 544 -20.82 -15.05 26.43
CA ASP A 544 -21.73 -15.52 25.38
C ASP A 544 -22.41 -16.83 25.83
N VAL A 545 -23.58 -16.72 26.46
CA VAL A 545 -24.43 -17.86 26.80
C VAL A 545 -25.57 -18.07 25.80
N GLY A 546 -25.78 -17.06 24.92
CA GLY A 546 -26.81 -17.08 23.88
C GLY A 546 -26.35 -17.59 22.53
N GLY A 547 -25.04 -17.66 22.28
CA GLY A 547 -24.45 -18.14 21.03
C GLY A 547 -24.42 -17.11 19.90
N ALA A 548 -24.48 -15.82 20.24
CA ALA A 548 -24.44 -14.71 19.26
C ALA A 548 -23.02 -14.14 19.03
N ALA A 549 -21.99 -14.73 19.66
CA ALA A 549 -20.63 -14.25 19.68
C ALA A 549 -20.43 -12.84 20.26
N HIS A 550 -21.28 -12.46 21.24
CA HIS A 550 -21.23 -11.23 22.02
C HIS A 550 -21.44 -11.52 23.48
N ALA A 551 -20.89 -10.72 24.37
CA ALA A 551 -21.09 -10.87 25.80
C ALA A 551 -22.55 -10.56 26.20
N ASP A 552 -23.16 -11.44 27.03
CA ASP A 552 -24.55 -11.37 27.50
C ASP A 552 -24.60 -10.94 28.96
N LEU A 553 -25.81 -10.49 29.41
CA LEU A 553 -26.09 -10.11 30.77
C LEU A 553 -27.31 -10.91 31.27
N VAL A 554 -27.25 -11.47 32.47
CA VAL A 554 -28.43 -11.97 33.18
C VAL A 554 -28.84 -11.00 34.26
N ALA A 555 -30.16 -10.89 34.45
CA ALA A 555 -30.78 -10.00 35.44
C ALA A 555 -31.89 -10.72 36.17
N ARG A 556 -31.86 -10.75 37.53
CA ARG A 556 -32.91 -11.30 38.35
C ARG A 556 -33.81 -10.18 38.89
N ASP A 557 -35.10 -10.27 38.65
CA ASP A 557 -36.07 -9.31 39.18
C ASP A 557 -36.51 -9.64 40.62
N GLY A 558 -37.22 -8.69 41.24
CA GLY A 558 -37.74 -8.84 42.61
C GLY A 558 -38.73 -9.98 42.83
N SER A 559 -39.34 -10.50 41.75
CA SER A 559 -40.22 -11.67 41.79
C SER A 559 -39.49 -13.00 41.65
N GLY A 560 -38.19 -12.97 41.47
CA GLY A 560 -37.34 -14.15 41.28
C GLY A 560 -37.40 -14.73 39.88
N VAL A 561 -37.72 -13.93 38.88
CA VAL A 561 -37.53 -14.32 37.47
C VAL A 561 -36.15 -13.92 37.01
N LEU A 562 -35.45 -14.85 36.41
CA LEU A 562 -34.16 -14.60 35.71
C LEU A 562 -34.42 -14.29 34.24
N TRP A 563 -33.84 -13.23 33.78
CA TRP A 563 -33.91 -12.69 32.43
C TRP A 563 -32.54 -12.71 31.77
N LEU A 564 -32.49 -13.01 30.46
CA LEU A 564 -31.29 -12.90 29.62
C LEU A 564 -31.42 -11.67 28.73
N TYR A 565 -30.36 -10.88 28.66
CA TYR A 565 -30.16 -9.79 27.74
C TYR A 565 -28.99 -10.15 26.79
N LEU A 566 -29.35 -10.45 25.54
CA LEU A 566 -28.33 -10.77 24.54
C LEU A 566 -27.54 -9.52 24.13
N GLY A 567 -26.24 -9.61 24.16
CA GLY A 567 -25.38 -8.58 23.66
C GLY A 567 -25.53 -8.40 22.15
N ARG A 568 -25.24 -7.19 21.67
CA ARG A 568 -25.30 -6.83 20.27
C ARG A 568 -23.93 -6.47 19.68
N GLY A 569 -22.89 -6.49 20.52
CA GLY A 569 -21.55 -6.07 20.15
C GLY A 569 -21.43 -4.56 19.85
N ASP A 570 -22.41 -3.75 20.20
CA ASP A 570 -22.42 -2.28 20.05
C ASP A 570 -22.57 -1.55 21.39
N GLY A 571 -22.31 -2.27 22.48
CA GLY A 571 -22.50 -1.81 23.83
C GLY A 571 -23.97 -1.66 24.22
N ALA A 572 -24.88 -2.31 23.50
CA ALA A 572 -26.33 -2.37 23.81
C ALA A 572 -26.81 -3.82 23.87
N PHE A 573 -28.01 -4.01 24.41
CA PHE A 573 -28.64 -5.32 24.54
C PHE A 573 -29.91 -5.41 23.69
N ALA A 574 -30.22 -6.63 23.26
CA ALA A 574 -31.52 -6.94 22.67
C ALA A 574 -32.62 -6.97 23.73
N SER A 575 -33.87 -7.06 23.30
CA SER A 575 -34.99 -7.23 24.21
C SER A 575 -34.80 -8.49 25.06
N ARG A 576 -35.07 -8.37 26.37
CA ARG A 576 -34.87 -9.45 27.33
C ARG A 576 -35.66 -10.72 27.00
N VAL A 577 -35.08 -11.86 27.27
CA VAL A 577 -35.68 -13.19 27.15
C VAL A 577 -35.84 -13.79 28.55
N LYS A 578 -37.02 -14.37 28.85
CA LYS A 578 -37.23 -15.02 30.14
C LYS A 578 -36.53 -16.38 30.17
N ILE A 579 -35.62 -16.57 31.14
CA ILE A 579 -34.96 -17.87 31.39
C ILE A 579 -35.90 -18.74 32.24
N GLY A 580 -36.41 -18.20 33.36
CA GLY A 580 -37.33 -18.94 34.25
C GLY A 580 -37.61 -18.22 35.56
N GLY A 581 -38.57 -18.74 36.32
CA GLY A 581 -38.87 -18.30 37.67
C GLY A 581 -38.22 -19.19 38.72
N GLY A 582 -38.40 -18.82 40.01
CA GLY A 582 -37.88 -19.60 41.14
C GLY A 582 -36.46 -19.23 41.57
N TRP A 583 -35.84 -18.21 40.93
CA TRP A 583 -34.47 -17.80 41.24
C TRP A 583 -34.34 -17.00 42.55
N GLN A 584 -35.46 -16.65 43.24
CA GLN A 584 -35.40 -16.09 44.58
C GLN A 584 -34.85 -17.07 45.63
N THR A 585 -34.78 -18.36 45.30
CA THR A 585 -34.12 -19.38 46.15
C THR A 585 -32.61 -19.19 46.24
N TYR A 586 -32.01 -18.45 45.32
CA TYR A 586 -30.56 -18.16 45.32
C TYR A 586 -30.32 -16.79 45.92
N ASP A 587 -29.38 -16.71 46.84
CA ASP A 587 -28.91 -15.44 47.40
C ASP A 587 -27.74 -14.84 46.59
N LYS A 588 -26.94 -15.64 45.87
CA LYS A 588 -25.83 -15.23 45.06
C LYS A 588 -25.87 -15.95 43.72
N ILE A 589 -25.54 -15.22 42.65
CA ILE A 589 -25.39 -15.70 41.29
C ILE A 589 -24.10 -15.07 40.72
N THR A 590 -23.28 -15.84 40.04
CA THR A 590 -22.10 -15.34 39.32
C THR A 590 -21.85 -16.19 38.07
N GLY A 591 -21.29 -15.60 37.02
CA GLY A 591 -21.06 -16.27 35.73
C GLY A 591 -19.93 -15.69 34.91
N GLY A 592 -19.83 -16.11 33.66
CA GLY A 592 -18.83 -15.60 32.74
C GLY A 592 -17.54 -16.41 32.65
N ALA A 593 -17.41 -17.49 33.39
CA ALA A 593 -16.31 -18.42 33.29
C ALA A 593 -16.76 -19.81 32.84
N ASP A 594 -15.87 -20.54 32.14
CA ASP A 594 -16.04 -21.96 31.79
C ASP A 594 -15.50 -22.81 32.93
N TYR A 595 -16.41 -23.33 33.76
CA TYR A 595 -16.05 -24.23 34.86
C TYR A 595 -16.01 -25.70 34.45
N THR A 596 -16.57 -26.03 33.29
CA THR A 596 -16.73 -27.41 32.83
C THR A 596 -15.75 -27.80 31.74
N GLY A 597 -14.94 -26.87 31.22
CA GLY A 597 -13.95 -27.12 30.18
C GLY A 597 -14.56 -27.43 28.81
N ASP A 598 -15.84 -27.05 28.59
CA ASP A 598 -16.53 -27.32 27.32
C ASP A 598 -16.51 -26.13 26.35
N GLY A 599 -15.79 -25.06 26.69
CA GLY A 599 -15.66 -23.84 25.89
C GLY A 599 -16.82 -22.87 25.99
N LYS A 600 -17.78 -23.08 26.89
CA LYS A 600 -18.94 -22.22 27.10
C LYS A 600 -18.92 -21.65 28.50
N ALA A 601 -19.43 -20.43 28.62
CA ALA A 601 -19.57 -19.79 29.90
C ALA A 601 -20.70 -20.43 30.72
N ASP A 602 -20.40 -20.76 31.98
CA ASP A 602 -21.33 -21.38 32.95
C ASP A 602 -21.85 -20.36 33.97
N LEU A 603 -22.91 -20.74 34.71
CA LEU A 603 -23.45 -19.96 35.80
C LEU A 603 -23.39 -20.73 37.11
N LEU A 604 -22.93 -20.08 38.17
CA LEU A 604 -22.95 -20.58 39.54
C LEU A 604 -24.05 -19.85 40.35
N ALA A 605 -24.74 -20.56 41.22
CA ALA A 605 -25.72 -19.99 42.12
C ALA A 605 -25.66 -20.65 43.50
N THR A 606 -25.62 -19.85 44.56
CA THR A 606 -25.71 -20.33 45.94
C THR A 606 -27.13 -20.16 46.43
N ASP A 607 -27.73 -21.24 46.92
CA ASP A 607 -29.06 -21.14 47.54
C ASP A 607 -29.01 -20.68 49.02
N THR A 608 -30.16 -20.30 49.56
CA THR A 608 -30.30 -19.79 50.94
C THR A 608 -29.89 -20.80 51.99
N SER A 609 -29.85 -22.10 51.65
CA SER A 609 -29.33 -23.17 52.54
C SER A 609 -27.80 -23.34 52.44
N GLY A 610 -27.14 -22.58 51.59
CA GLY A 610 -25.70 -22.62 51.39
C GLY A 610 -25.23 -23.73 50.48
N VAL A 611 -26.08 -24.24 49.59
CA VAL A 611 -25.65 -25.16 48.54
C VAL A 611 -25.26 -24.39 47.30
N LEU A 612 -24.06 -24.67 46.75
CA LEU A 612 -23.61 -24.16 45.47
C LEU A 612 -24.11 -25.08 44.36
N TRP A 613 -24.68 -24.49 43.34
CA TRP A 613 -25.20 -25.13 42.15
C TRP A 613 -24.49 -24.60 40.90
N LEU A 614 -24.20 -25.51 39.99
CA LEU A 614 -23.68 -25.23 38.66
C LEU A 614 -24.77 -25.38 37.61
N TYR A 615 -24.92 -24.41 36.73
CA TYR A 615 -25.71 -24.42 35.54
C TYR A 615 -24.80 -24.34 34.32
N LYS A 616 -24.65 -25.46 33.60
CA LYS A 616 -23.79 -25.51 32.40
C LYS A 616 -24.37 -24.69 31.29
N GLY A 617 -23.52 -23.88 30.63
CA GLY A 617 -23.89 -23.10 29.45
C GLY A 617 -24.22 -24.01 28.27
N THR A 618 -25.23 -23.66 27.47
CA THR A 618 -25.62 -24.43 26.28
C THR A 618 -25.23 -23.74 24.98
N GLY A 619 -24.98 -22.42 24.99
CA GLY A 619 -24.82 -21.58 23.82
C GLY A 619 -26.12 -21.35 23.04
N GLN A 620 -27.27 -21.52 23.66
CA GLN A 620 -28.59 -21.37 23.00
C GLN A 620 -29.46 -20.39 23.78
N TYR A 621 -29.78 -19.23 23.22
CA TYR A 621 -30.53 -18.16 23.93
C TYR A 621 -31.90 -18.56 24.47
N LYS A 622 -32.55 -19.56 23.88
CA LYS A 622 -33.89 -20.06 24.35
C LYS A 622 -33.78 -20.96 25.58
N ALA A 623 -32.64 -21.56 25.81
CA ALA A 623 -32.31 -22.41 26.93
C ALA A 623 -30.84 -22.26 27.31
N PRO A 624 -30.40 -21.06 27.78
CA PRO A 624 -28.99 -20.74 27.91
C PRO A 624 -28.25 -21.65 28.90
N PHE A 625 -28.97 -22.24 29.83
CA PHE A 625 -28.40 -23.11 30.86
C PHE A 625 -29.09 -24.49 30.90
N ALA A 626 -28.28 -25.51 31.08
CA ALA A 626 -28.72 -26.87 31.31
C ALA A 626 -29.28 -27.03 32.77
N ARG A 627 -29.82 -28.20 33.07
CA ARG A 627 -30.31 -28.52 34.45
C ARG A 627 -29.13 -28.41 35.44
N ARG A 628 -29.39 -27.75 36.58
CA ARG A 628 -28.40 -27.55 37.65
C ARG A 628 -27.82 -28.84 38.20
N VAL A 629 -26.55 -28.78 38.57
CA VAL A 629 -25.80 -29.82 39.24
C VAL A 629 -25.35 -29.31 40.60
N LYS A 630 -25.48 -30.14 41.66
CA LYS A 630 -25.02 -29.77 43.01
C LYS A 630 -23.50 -29.91 43.09
N ILE A 631 -22.81 -28.85 43.52
CA ILE A 631 -21.37 -28.83 43.72
C ILE A 631 -21.01 -29.14 45.18
N GLY A 632 -21.64 -28.47 46.13
CA GLY A 632 -21.35 -28.68 47.55
C GLY A 632 -22.14 -27.77 48.46
N GLY A 633 -22.03 -27.97 49.79
CA GLY A 633 -22.66 -27.14 50.81
C GLY A 633 -21.67 -26.23 51.56
N GLY A 634 -22.19 -25.41 52.47
CA GLY A 634 -21.39 -24.52 53.33
C GLY A 634 -21.09 -23.14 52.71
N TRP A 635 -21.68 -22.82 51.58
CA TRP A 635 -21.45 -21.55 50.86
C TRP A 635 -22.16 -20.33 51.46
N ASN A 636 -23.03 -20.54 52.44
CA ASN A 636 -23.68 -19.47 53.24
C ASN A 636 -22.70 -18.73 54.17
N THR A 637 -21.46 -19.21 54.35
CA THR A 637 -20.39 -18.49 55.02
C THR A 637 -19.90 -17.26 54.23
N TYR A 638 -20.09 -17.25 52.91
CA TYR A 638 -19.66 -16.16 52.07
C TYR A 638 -20.73 -15.08 51.90
N ALA A 639 -20.29 -13.82 51.98
CA ALA A 639 -21.10 -12.65 51.65
C ALA A 639 -21.22 -12.46 50.14
N GLU A 640 -20.17 -12.81 49.40
CA GLU A 640 -20.05 -12.63 47.96
C GLU A 640 -19.29 -13.78 47.32
N ILE A 641 -19.66 -14.16 46.09
CA ILE A 641 -18.93 -15.06 45.21
C ILE A 641 -18.76 -14.38 43.85
N THR A 642 -17.58 -14.47 43.24
CA THR A 642 -17.28 -13.80 41.98
C THR A 642 -16.51 -14.72 41.09
N ALA A 643 -16.97 -14.94 39.84
CA ALA A 643 -16.25 -15.58 38.77
C ALA A 643 -15.11 -14.70 38.34
N VAL A 644 -13.89 -15.20 38.29
CA VAL A 644 -12.69 -14.40 37.99
C VAL A 644 -11.90 -14.89 36.76
N GLY A 645 -12.40 -15.91 36.06
CA GLY A 645 -11.62 -16.57 35.01
C GLY A 645 -10.45 -17.37 35.58
N ASP A 646 -9.47 -17.72 34.78
CA ASP A 646 -8.26 -18.40 35.24
C ASP A 646 -7.27 -17.40 35.85
N VAL A 647 -7.20 -17.35 37.18
CA VAL A 647 -6.24 -16.54 37.96
C VAL A 647 -5.15 -17.42 38.58
N GLY A 648 -5.31 -18.72 38.53
CA GLY A 648 -4.40 -19.69 39.15
C GLY A 648 -3.51 -20.47 38.20
N GLY A 649 -3.67 -20.30 36.89
CA GLY A 649 -2.87 -20.92 35.83
C GLY A 649 -3.28 -22.37 35.49
N ALA A 650 -4.55 -22.75 35.77
CA ALA A 650 -5.06 -24.11 35.51
C ALA A 650 -5.93 -24.23 34.24
N ALA A 651 -6.05 -23.19 33.44
CA ALA A 651 -6.82 -23.10 32.20
C ALA A 651 -8.32 -23.45 32.35
N SER A 652 -8.90 -23.27 33.55
CA SER A 652 -10.33 -23.38 33.82
C SER A 652 -10.78 -22.23 34.70
N GLY A 653 -12.06 -21.91 34.67
CA GLY A 653 -12.59 -20.80 35.46
C GLY A 653 -12.40 -21.00 36.97
N ASP A 654 -11.82 -20.01 37.63
CA ASP A 654 -11.65 -19.93 39.07
C ASP A 654 -12.77 -19.07 39.70
N LEU A 655 -12.97 -19.23 41.03
CA LEU A 655 -13.96 -18.48 41.80
C LEU A 655 -13.25 -17.86 43.00
N VAL A 656 -13.52 -16.59 43.26
CA VAL A 656 -13.20 -15.99 44.55
C VAL A 656 -14.45 -15.86 45.40
N ALA A 657 -14.29 -16.03 46.70
CA ALA A 657 -15.38 -15.95 47.66
C ALA A 657 -14.96 -15.09 48.86
N ARG A 658 -15.68 -14.02 49.15
CA ARG A 658 -15.47 -13.15 50.31
C ARG A 658 -16.36 -13.58 51.47
N ASP A 659 -15.76 -13.94 52.60
CA ASP A 659 -16.56 -14.24 53.81
C ASP A 659 -17.01 -12.98 54.51
N ARG A 660 -17.84 -13.18 55.58
CA ARG A 660 -18.42 -12.07 56.36
C ARG A 660 -17.37 -11.27 57.15
N ASP A 661 -16.22 -11.88 57.44
CA ASP A 661 -15.13 -11.25 58.15
C ASP A 661 -14.19 -10.46 57.16
N GLY A 662 -14.51 -10.46 55.87
CA GLY A 662 -13.77 -9.77 54.84
C GLY A 662 -12.50 -10.50 54.44
N VAL A 663 -12.43 -11.81 54.65
CA VAL A 663 -11.35 -12.63 54.09
C VAL A 663 -11.78 -13.10 52.69
N LEU A 664 -10.89 -12.91 51.75
CA LEU A 664 -11.05 -13.44 50.37
C LEU A 664 -10.38 -14.80 50.24
N TRP A 665 -11.12 -15.72 49.63
CA TRP A 665 -10.74 -17.10 49.42
C TRP A 665 -10.75 -17.42 47.93
N LEU A 666 -9.73 -18.13 47.40
CA LEU A 666 -9.67 -18.65 46.07
C LEU A 666 -10.12 -20.11 46.01
N TYR A 667 -10.91 -20.45 45.04
CA TYR A 667 -11.31 -21.82 44.67
C TYR A 667 -10.86 -22.06 43.24
N LEU A 668 -9.84 -22.90 43.07
CA LEU A 668 -9.34 -23.26 41.75
C LEU A 668 -10.32 -24.21 41.06
N GLY A 669 -10.73 -23.89 39.85
CA GLY A 669 -11.51 -24.77 39.01
C GLY A 669 -10.73 -25.96 38.53
N ARG A 670 -11.41 -27.12 38.36
CA ARG A 670 -10.83 -28.35 37.87
C ARG A 670 -11.19 -28.68 36.43
N GLY A 671 -12.01 -27.82 35.76
CA GLY A 671 -12.49 -28.05 34.41
C GLY A 671 -13.56 -29.15 34.30
N ASP A 672 -14.04 -29.69 35.39
CA ASP A 672 -15.11 -30.69 35.46
C ASP A 672 -16.38 -30.17 36.16
N GLY A 673 -16.40 -28.89 36.46
CA GLY A 673 -17.45 -28.23 37.24
C GLY A 673 -17.27 -28.29 38.75
N THR A 674 -16.14 -28.83 39.23
CA THR A 674 -15.79 -28.87 40.66
C THR A 674 -14.60 -28.00 40.99
N PHE A 675 -14.36 -27.74 42.28
CA PHE A 675 -13.29 -26.88 42.75
C PHE A 675 -12.29 -27.65 43.65
N ALA A 676 -11.07 -27.17 43.68
CA ALA A 676 -10.08 -27.59 44.67
C ALA A 676 -10.44 -27.01 46.06
N ALA A 677 -9.74 -27.51 47.11
CA ALA A 677 -9.84 -26.93 48.44
C ALA A 677 -9.47 -25.43 48.39
N ARG A 678 -10.21 -24.61 49.13
CA ARG A 678 -10.02 -23.14 49.16
C ARG A 678 -8.64 -22.73 49.65
N THR A 679 -8.09 -21.72 49.06
CA THR A 679 -6.86 -21.06 49.49
C THR A 679 -7.17 -19.67 49.99
N ARG A 680 -6.58 -19.27 51.13
CA ARG A 680 -6.76 -17.91 51.68
C ARG A 680 -5.92 -16.90 50.91
N ILE A 681 -6.55 -15.87 50.31
CA ILE A 681 -5.85 -14.75 49.64
C ILE A 681 -5.44 -13.70 50.68
N GLY A 682 -6.37 -13.22 51.48
CA GLY A 682 -6.09 -12.18 52.49
C GLY A 682 -7.34 -11.60 53.11
N GLY A 683 -7.18 -10.74 54.14
CA GLY A 683 -8.27 -10.02 54.80
C GLY A 683 -8.37 -8.56 54.33
N GLY A 684 -9.39 -7.86 54.85
CA GLY A 684 -9.64 -6.43 54.55
C GLY A 684 -10.53 -6.16 53.36
N TRP A 685 -11.09 -7.18 52.72
CA TRP A 685 -11.89 -7.03 51.49
C TRP A 685 -13.30 -6.47 51.76
N ASN A 686 -13.71 -6.30 53.03
CA ASN A 686 -14.96 -5.58 53.40
C ASN A 686 -14.88 -4.05 53.10
N ALA A 687 -13.68 -3.55 52.74
CA ALA A 687 -13.54 -2.20 52.22
C ALA A 687 -14.23 -2.01 50.86
N TYR A 688 -14.57 -3.09 50.16
CA TYR A 688 -15.20 -3.04 48.88
C TYR A 688 -16.66 -3.52 48.94
N SER A 689 -17.54 -2.84 48.23
CA SER A 689 -18.94 -3.21 48.11
C SER A 689 -19.16 -4.30 47.08
N HIS A 690 -18.38 -4.31 45.98
CA HIS A 690 -18.51 -5.25 44.87
C HIS A 690 -17.13 -5.69 44.40
N LEU A 691 -17.06 -6.97 43.96
CA LEU A 691 -15.89 -7.54 43.26
C LEU A 691 -16.36 -7.99 41.88
N VAL A 692 -15.58 -7.67 40.82
CA VAL A 692 -15.88 -8.00 39.42
C VAL A 692 -14.66 -8.67 38.81
N GLY A 693 -14.84 -9.90 38.33
CA GLY A 693 -13.78 -10.60 37.57
C GLY A 693 -13.80 -10.09 36.12
N ILE A 694 -13.05 -9.01 35.87
CA ILE A 694 -13.14 -8.24 34.64
C ILE A 694 -12.46 -8.89 33.43
N GLY A 695 -11.85 -10.10 33.62
CA GLY A 695 -11.05 -10.77 32.60
C GLY A 695 -9.66 -10.15 32.44
N ASP A 696 -8.95 -10.49 31.39
CA ASP A 696 -7.63 -9.93 31.07
C ASP A 696 -7.77 -8.50 30.53
N ALA A 697 -7.85 -7.54 31.44
CA ALA A 697 -8.09 -6.15 31.11
C ALA A 697 -6.81 -5.40 30.72
N ASN A 698 -5.67 -5.82 31.27
CA ASN A 698 -4.35 -5.23 30.97
C ASN A 698 -3.63 -5.91 29.81
N ARG A 699 -4.21 -6.95 29.21
CA ARG A 699 -3.70 -7.72 28.08
C ARG A 699 -2.35 -8.41 28.35
N ASP A 700 -2.14 -8.88 29.56
CA ASP A 700 -0.96 -9.65 29.93
C ASP A 700 -1.16 -11.18 29.84
N GLY A 701 -2.35 -11.60 29.40
CA GLY A 701 -2.74 -13.00 29.25
C GLY A 701 -3.30 -13.63 30.53
N ARG A 702 -3.60 -12.84 31.59
CA ARG A 702 -4.09 -13.30 32.86
C ARG A 702 -5.38 -12.58 33.22
N ALA A 703 -6.27 -13.27 33.91
CA ALA A 703 -7.52 -12.65 34.37
C ALA A 703 -7.27 -11.74 35.58
N ASP A 704 -7.94 -10.57 35.57
CA ASP A 704 -7.81 -9.49 36.54
C ASP A 704 -9.06 -9.36 37.41
N LEU A 705 -8.95 -8.60 38.50
CA LEU A 705 -10.04 -8.30 39.41
C LEU A 705 -10.23 -6.78 39.57
N LEU A 706 -11.47 -6.32 39.45
CA LEU A 706 -11.89 -4.97 39.82
C LEU A 706 -12.62 -5.00 41.15
N ALA A 707 -12.23 -4.14 42.08
CA ALA A 707 -12.87 -3.99 43.39
C ALA A 707 -13.45 -2.57 43.56
N TYR A 708 -14.71 -2.44 43.86
CA TYR A 708 -15.38 -1.15 43.97
C TYR A 708 -15.75 -0.78 45.41
N ASP A 709 -15.35 0.41 45.82
CA ASP A 709 -15.69 1.05 47.08
C ASP A 709 -16.80 2.09 46.85
N VAL A 710 -18.05 1.73 47.24
CA VAL A 710 -19.20 2.59 47.04
C VAL A 710 -19.14 3.84 47.95
N THR A 711 -18.48 3.73 49.11
CA THR A 711 -18.40 4.84 50.09
C THR A 711 -17.58 6.02 49.55
N HIS A 712 -16.52 5.73 48.85
CA HIS A 712 -15.65 6.73 48.26
C HIS A 712 -15.84 6.88 46.75
N ASN A 713 -16.78 6.14 46.14
CA ASN A 713 -16.99 6.06 44.68
C ASN A 713 -15.71 5.78 43.93
N ARG A 714 -14.93 4.75 44.33
CA ARG A 714 -13.67 4.38 43.76
C ARG A 714 -13.60 2.94 43.34
N ALA A 715 -13.05 2.69 42.16
CA ALA A 715 -12.64 1.36 41.69
C ALA A 715 -11.12 1.16 41.80
N TYR A 716 -10.74 -0.03 42.17
CA TYR A 716 -9.36 -0.45 42.29
C TYR A 716 -9.10 -1.66 41.42
N PHE A 717 -8.01 -1.62 40.71
CA PHE A 717 -7.60 -2.67 39.79
C PHE A 717 -6.52 -3.55 40.45
N TYR A 718 -6.68 -4.86 40.33
CA TYR A 718 -5.78 -5.88 40.80
C TYR A 718 -5.39 -6.75 39.62
N SER A 719 -4.14 -6.63 39.12
CA SER A 719 -3.64 -7.46 38.03
C SER A 719 -3.47 -8.90 38.47
N GLY A 720 -3.89 -9.82 37.63
CA GLY A 720 -3.64 -11.24 37.82
C GLY A 720 -2.17 -11.59 37.73
N THR A 721 -1.68 -12.51 38.59
CA THR A 721 -0.29 -12.94 38.60
C THR A 721 -0.08 -14.29 37.90
N GLY A 722 -1.14 -15.09 37.76
CA GLY A 722 -1.08 -16.48 37.33
C GLY A 722 -0.53 -17.43 38.39
N ASP A 723 -0.23 -16.95 39.62
CA ASP A 723 0.17 -17.80 40.76
C ASP A 723 -0.98 -17.93 41.74
N TRP A 724 -1.56 -19.10 41.86
CA TRP A 724 -2.67 -19.39 42.78
C TRP A 724 -2.37 -19.08 44.26
N ARG A 725 -1.08 -18.96 44.66
CA ARG A 725 -0.70 -18.59 46.02
C ARG A 725 -0.82 -17.11 46.30
N ALA A 726 -0.67 -16.29 45.26
CA ALA A 726 -0.80 -14.85 45.31
C ALA A 726 -1.50 -14.37 44.00
N PRO A 727 -2.78 -14.72 43.77
CA PRO A 727 -3.41 -14.62 42.45
C PRO A 727 -3.52 -13.17 41.93
N PHE A 728 -3.44 -12.18 42.82
CA PHE A 728 -3.51 -10.77 42.46
C PHE A 728 -2.31 -10.00 42.98
N ALA A 729 -1.79 -9.11 42.17
CA ALA A 729 -0.77 -8.13 42.56
C ALA A 729 -1.37 -7.07 43.52
N SER A 730 -0.51 -6.25 44.10
CA SER A 730 -0.97 -5.12 44.91
C SER A 730 -1.86 -4.20 44.10
N ARG A 731 -2.94 -3.70 44.74
CA ARG A 731 -3.88 -2.80 44.10
C ARG A 731 -3.20 -1.54 43.56
N LEU A 732 -3.58 -1.14 42.39
CA LEU A 732 -3.26 0.15 41.82
C LEU A 732 -4.50 1.04 41.84
N PRO A 733 -4.41 2.33 42.20
CA PRO A 733 -5.49 3.29 42.00
C PRO A 733 -5.56 3.57 40.51
N SER A 734 -6.41 2.86 39.77
CA SER A 734 -6.22 2.83 38.34
C SER A 734 -7.46 2.94 37.48
N VAL A 735 -8.64 2.93 38.06
CA VAL A 735 -9.79 3.43 37.32
C VAL A 735 -10.09 4.80 37.94
N SER A 736 -9.96 5.86 37.15
CA SER A 736 -10.39 7.18 37.63
C SER A 736 -11.85 7.05 38.09
N PRO A 737 -12.18 7.42 39.31
CA PRO A 737 -13.53 7.27 39.86
C PRO A 737 -14.57 7.99 39.01
N ASP A 738 -14.17 9.01 38.27
CA ASP A 738 -15.02 9.80 37.38
C ASP A 738 -15.44 9.01 36.11
N ARG A 739 -15.04 7.75 35.99
CA ARG A 739 -15.18 6.98 34.74
C ARG A 739 -15.80 5.59 34.88
N VAL A 740 -16.12 5.16 36.09
CA VAL A 740 -17.04 4.08 36.32
C VAL A 740 -18.43 4.72 36.59
N GLY A 741 -19.28 4.68 35.57
CA GLY A 741 -20.53 5.41 35.59
C GLY A 741 -20.44 6.87 35.14
N PRO A 742 -21.51 7.66 35.26
CA PRO A 742 -21.64 9.00 34.67
C PRO A 742 -20.98 10.15 35.46
N GLY A 743 -20.03 9.85 36.35
CA GLY A 743 -19.33 10.82 37.18
C GLY A 743 -19.92 11.04 38.58
N ASP A 744 -19.29 11.91 39.37
CA ASP A 744 -19.58 12.11 40.83
C ASP A 744 -21.02 12.52 41.20
N SER A 745 -21.80 12.94 40.20
CA SER A 745 -23.19 13.36 40.41
C SER A 745 -24.17 12.20 40.59
N TYR A 746 -23.73 10.94 40.42
CA TYR A 746 -24.61 9.77 40.42
C TYR A 746 -24.13 8.73 41.42
N ALA A 747 -24.91 8.53 42.47
CA ALA A 747 -24.66 7.44 43.39
C ALA A 747 -24.96 6.10 42.73
N LEU A 748 -23.92 5.25 42.65
CA LEU A 748 -24.04 3.88 42.12
C LEU A 748 -24.48 2.93 43.22
N ASN A 749 -25.32 1.95 42.89
CA ASN A 749 -25.79 0.94 43.81
C ASN A 749 -25.52 -0.51 43.36
N HIS A 750 -24.92 -0.67 42.21
CA HIS A 750 -24.51 -1.97 41.70
C HIS A 750 -23.41 -1.78 40.61
N ILE A 751 -22.45 -2.69 40.58
CA ILE A 751 -21.43 -2.82 39.54
C ILE A 751 -21.35 -4.29 39.12
N ALA A 752 -21.24 -4.54 37.80
CA ALA A 752 -21.09 -5.85 37.24
C ALA A 752 -20.13 -5.82 36.02
#